data_f97fd6dda853e5072ed122fbb03fcebe
#
_entry.id   f97fd6dda853e5072ed122fbb03fcebe
#
_cell.length_a   1.000
_cell.length_b   1.000
_cell.length_c   1.000
_cell.angle_alpha   90.00
_cell.angle_beta   90.00
_cell.angle_gamma   90.00
#
_symmetry.space_group_name_H-M   'P 1'
#
loop_
_entity.id
_entity.type
_entity.pdbx_description
1 polymer ?
#
loop_
_entity_poly.entity_id
_entity_poly.type
_entity_poly.pdbx_seq_one_letter_code
_entity_poly.pdbx_strand_id
1 'polypeptide(L)'
;MMFSGFARSIAKTLCVLSLGGWMMACSDDYKWDNENPSYLNSSIYDCLKEKGNYTNFIRLIDDLNYADVLAKTGSKTLFVADDDAFKTFYASNNWGVGSYEQLSTSQKKLILNSAMVNNAYLLEMMSSTVGPEPGLCLRRETAADVLDSVPHFNGDQLPTNYNPDDFDYWARFRVPSKGGIYMALDNSNQMMTHFLAQQMANKKITDKDFSIIVGQERSKNDAFIYDSKVLEQNITCQNGYVNRLDKVLITPQNMAEMMRTNGKTDIFSHMMDRFSAPFYDAELTARYRLLYGNSVDSVWQKRYFNSQDYRPLQNDQGTDPTGNPNGNTIKFGLTFDPGWNAYQANSAVTKEQDMGVIFAPTDERLYEYFFSEKGGGRFLLEAYAPEEMANVKGLEDKENIYRAVDQIPRDVIQALINNLMKEQFCNSVPSKFETIKDDAQDPMLDETHLDKIQKVLLANNGAIYLMDEVLTPAQYAAVSAPAYVSKDMRVMNYAIQKLTWMGTAKNFYAYLLAMSSRFSLFVPRDGFWYIDPVSFIPKNNNVTPRAIYYDWNEKTDAMRGTSYPITYDFQTGTYTIGDTPMSTGAASSTELSDRLNDILETHTIVHEDKTDVSGIDETATGVECDQHYFLSKNGAPVYVKNAKQHASGMEVQGGWGLQHDESQKVVRFDDKTRETNGNGNGMAYQIDGAIVPTIESVYSALYNNQDKFGKFFELCEADNSEILETLKPYLNKDAEGKDIYTNAEYLKRYAIFVNGGGLPCFDKQTGTIVTQATNVRFFSNYRYTVYVPSDAAIQTAIEAGLPTWQSINSYLELDKEPEQRTEMTEAEEEARNVKAAAMVTALMNFLKYHFQDNSVFADVPALAPTQYETATLNSETGIYCKVTVSSSGNGTLNVKDTAGNTRSVLDNFKNQLVRDYVIASNQISASSFAVMHGIDGVLNYKTLTNGRYDSDWNTTGAAKRFIKNYQIKD
;
A
#
# COMPACT_ATOMS: atom_id res chain seq x y z
N MET A 1 3.84 30.50 -33.80
CA MET A 1 4.38 29.92 -35.04
C MET A 1 5.19 30.96 -35.85
N MET A 2 6.18 31.68 -35.24
CA MET A 2 7.01 32.63 -35.98
C MET A 2 8.45 32.78 -35.43
N PHE A 3 8.91 31.82 -34.65
CA PHE A 3 10.27 31.81 -34.09
C PHE A 3 11.17 30.61 -34.47
N SER A 4 10.63 29.60 -35.19
CA SER A 4 11.40 28.43 -35.58
C SER A 4 12.10 28.53 -36.94
N GLY A 5 11.81 29.58 -37.72
CA GLY A 5 12.41 29.80 -39.04
C GLY A 5 13.76 30.56 -39.04
N PHE A 6 13.98 31.37 -38.03
CA PHE A 6 15.16 32.25 -37.94
C PHE A 6 16.42 31.52 -37.45
N ALA A 7 16.24 30.52 -36.55
CA ALA A 7 17.37 29.79 -35.96
C ALA A 7 18.00 28.78 -36.98
N ARG A 8 17.24 28.26 -37.94
CA ARG A 8 17.76 27.34 -38.97
C ARG A 8 18.52 28.03 -40.11
N SER A 9 18.24 29.32 -40.35
CA SER A 9 18.97 30.10 -41.35
C SER A 9 20.32 30.57 -40.85
N ILE A 10 20.42 30.92 -39.54
CA ILE A 10 21.70 31.33 -38.95
C ILE A 10 22.69 30.19 -38.82
N ALA A 11 22.19 28.96 -38.47
CA ALA A 11 23.04 27.79 -38.37
C ALA A 11 23.65 27.34 -39.75
N LYS A 12 22.88 27.49 -40.83
CA LYS A 12 23.40 27.17 -42.17
C LYS A 12 24.38 28.20 -42.70
N THR A 13 24.25 29.45 -42.35
CA THR A 13 25.18 30.53 -42.77
C THR A 13 26.49 30.54 -41.96
N LEU A 14 26.46 30.11 -40.70
CA LEU A 14 27.66 29.92 -39.89
C LEU A 14 28.50 28.71 -40.33
N CYS A 15 27.85 27.58 -40.74
CA CYS A 15 28.57 26.42 -41.24
C CYS A 15 29.27 26.69 -42.62
N VAL A 16 28.69 27.55 -43.46
CA VAL A 16 29.29 27.92 -44.75
C VAL A 16 30.43 28.93 -44.61
N LEU A 17 30.37 29.81 -43.62
CA LEU A 17 31.44 30.77 -43.32
C LEU A 17 32.64 30.11 -42.59
N SER A 18 32.42 29.02 -41.84
CA SER A 18 33.51 28.27 -41.20
C SER A 18 34.28 27.36 -42.17
N LEU A 19 33.65 26.89 -43.23
CA LEU A 19 34.31 26.08 -44.29
C LEU A 19 35.09 26.95 -45.32
N GLY A 20 34.74 28.24 -45.45
CA GLY A 20 35.44 29.16 -46.35
C GLY A 20 36.72 29.77 -45.75
N GLY A 21 36.88 29.75 -44.44
CA GLY A 21 38.05 30.29 -43.71
C GLY A 21 39.25 29.37 -43.59
N TRP A 22 39.10 28.07 -43.96
CA TRP A 22 40.15 27.08 -43.75
C TRP A 22 40.93 26.74 -45.03
N MET A 23 40.67 27.42 -46.15
CA MET A 23 41.41 27.17 -47.41
C MET A 23 42.42 28.25 -47.80
N MET A 24 42.69 29.21 -46.88
CA MET A 24 43.72 30.24 -47.21
C MET A 24 44.87 30.38 -46.20
N ALA A 25 45.12 29.31 -45.41
CA ALA A 25 46.30 29.36 -44.52
C ALA A 25 47.05 28.04 -44.54
N CYS A 26 47.62 27.70 -45.65
CA CYS A 26 48.68 26.68 -45.73
C CYS A 26 49.52 26.90 -46.94
N SER A 27 50.40 27.89 -46.88
CA SER A 27 51.60 27.89 -47.63
C SER A 27 52.70 28.55 -46.80
N ASP A 28 53.08 27.88 -45.73
CA ASP A 28 54.36 28.07 -45.11
C ASP A 28 54.94 26.70 -44.82
N ASP A 29 56.13 26.46 -45.36
CA ASP A 29 56.96 25.30 -45.14
C ASP A 29 57.34 25.19 -43.65
N TYR A 30 56.41 24.79 -42.77
CA TYR A 30 56.73 24.21 -41.47
C TYR A 30 57.16 22.76 -41.74
N LYS A 31 58.42 22.52 -41.73
CA LYS A 31 58.98 21.21 -41.48
C LYS A 31 58.49 20.80 -40.14
N TRP A 32 57.48 19.96 -40.11
CA TRP A 32 57.09 19.24 -38.91
C TRP A 32 58.35 18.54 -38.44
N ASP A 33 58.86 18.99 -37.30
CA ASP A 33 59.84 18.23 -36.55
C ASP A 33 59.18 16.92 -36.13
N ASN A 34 59.49 15.87 -36.86
CA ASN A 34 58.94 14.53 -36.58
C ASN A 34 59.63 13.89 -35.38
N GLU A 35 60.49 14.62 -34.68
CA GLU A 35 61.09 14.17 -33.43
C GLU A 35 60.09 14.50 -32.29
N ASN A 36 59.44 13.48 -31.79
CA ASN A 36 58.70 13.58 -30.53
C ASN A 36 59.60 14.13 -29.43
N PRO A 37 59.17 15.12 -28.64
CA PRO A 37 59.97 15.60 -27.52
C PRO A 37 60.41 14.43 -26.67
N SER A 38 61.70 14.43 -26.27
CA SER A 38 62.26 13.28 -25.49
C SER A 38 61.59 12.95 -24.16
N TYR A 39 60.70 13.85 -23.72
CA TYR A 39 59.91 13.63 -22.49
C TYR A 39 58.54 12.95 -22.76
N LEU A 40 58.14 12.74 -24.00
CA LEU A 40 56.95 11.99 -24.34
C LEU A 40 57.30 10.51 -24.52
N ASN A 41 56.57 9.65 -23.85
CA ASN A 41 56.70 8.22 -23.99
C ASN A 41 56.25 7.76 -25.38
N SER A 42 56.56 6.48 -25.74
CA SER A 42 56.03 5.86 -26.93
C SER A 42 54.52 5.92 -27.02
N SER A 43 53.97 5.82 -28.24
CA SER A 43 52.54 5.65 -28.41
C SER A 43 51.98 4.41 -27.67
N ILE A 44 50.68 4.31 -27.43
CA ILE A 44 50.07 3.09 -26.83
C ILE A 44 50.50 1.84 -27.63
N TYR A 45 50.46 1.89 -28.95
CA TYR A 45 50.82 0.76 -29.78
C TYR A 45 52.31 0.39 -29.64
N ASP A 46 53.19 1.38 -29.70
CA ASP A 46 54.65 1.14 -29.58
C ASP A 46 55.04 0.70 -28.16
N CYS A 47 54.41 1.27 -27.14
CA CYS A 47 54.59 0.87 -25.73
C CYS A 47 54.28 -0.63 -25.53
N LEU A 48 53.17 -1.11 -26.11
CA LEU A 48 52.82 -2.57 -26.03
C LEU A 48 53.85 -3.44 -26.73
N LYS A 49 54.38 -2.99 -27.91
CA LYS A 49 55.45 -3.68 -28.62
C LYS A 49 56.76 -3.72 -27.82
N GLU A 50 57.18 -2.59 -27.25
CA GLU A 50 58.37 -2.48 -26.46
C GLU A 50 58.39 -3.39 -25.21
N LYS A 51 57.24 -3.52 -24.58
CA LYS A 51 57.06 -4.42 -23.40
C LYS A 51 57.16 -5.90 -23.77
N GLY A 52 56.85 -6.32 -25.00
CA GLY A 52 57.11 -7.62 -25.61
C GLY A 52 56.28 -8.80 -25.11
N ASN A 53 55.36 -8.62 -24.14
CA ASN A 53 54.51 -9.66 -23.60
C ASN A 53 53.00 -9.48 -23.92
N TYR A 54 52.68 -8.77 -25.00
CA TYR A 54 51.32 -8.49 -25.48
C TYR A 54 51.05 -8.95 -26.90
N THR A 55 51.68 -10.08 -27.31
CA THR A 55 51.62 -10.58 -28.68
C THR A 55 50.21 -10.80 -29.17
N ASN A 56 49.33 -11.41 -28.35
CA ASN A 56 47.94 -11.63 -28.72
C ASN A 56 47.15 -10.30 -28.84
N PHE A 57 47.39 -9.35 -27.93
CA PHE A 57 46.69 -8.08 -27.98
C PHE A 57 47.13 -7.21 -29.16
N ILE A 58 48.43 -7.24 -29.50
CA ILE A 58 48.96 -6.53 -30.70
C ILE A 58 48.37 -7.15 -31.97
N ARG A 59 48.26 -8.47 -32.04
CA ARG A 59 47.57 -9.12 -33.19
C ARG A 59 46.12 -8.67 -33.32
N LEU A 60 45.38 -8.47 -32.23
CA LEU A 60 44.02 -7.91 -32.30
C LEU A 60 44.02 -6.50 -32.90
N ILE A 61 44.95 -5.64 -32.48
CA ILE A 61 45.10 -4.28 -32.97
C ILE A 61 45.41 -4.30 -34.50
N ASP A 62 46.35 -5.16 -34.94
CA ASP A 62 46.75 -5.26 -36.31
C ASP A 62 45.65 -5.85 -37.20
N ASP A 63 45.05 -6.99 -36.81
CA ASP A 63 44.00 -7.66 -37.56
C ASP A 63 42.74 -6.81 -37.74
N LEU A 64 42.47 -5.93 -36.79
CA LEU A 64 41.29 -5.03 -36.82
C LEU A 64 41.62 -3.64 -37.40
N ASN A 65 42.87 -3.42 -37.86
CA ASN A 65 43.37 -2.15 -38.45
C ASN A 65 43.29 -0.95 -37.47
N TYR A 66 43.52 -1.18 -36.18
CA TYR A 66 43.58 -0.13 -35.15
C TYR A 66 44.99 0.39 -34.89
N ALA A 67 46.03 -0.13 -35.56
CA ALA A 67 47.42 0.24 -35.35
C ALA A 67 47.66 1.75 -35.52
N ASP A 68 47.19 2.33 -36.63
CA ASP A 68 47.27 3.78 -36.86
C ASP A 68 46.53 4.64 -35.86
N VAL A 69 45.37 4.19 -35.37
CA VAL A 69 44.59 4.90 -34.35
C VAL A 69 45.38 4.93 -33.05
N LEU A 70 45.96 3.81 -32.61
CA LEU A 70 46.67 3.68 -31.34
C LEU A 70 48.15 4.16 -31.42
N ALA A 71 48.69 4.35 -32.62
CA ALA A 71 50.03 4.91 -32.84
C ALA A 71 50.05 6.42 -33.01
N LYS A 72 49.00 7.01 -33.66
CA LYS A 72 49.08 8.39 -34.15
C LYS A 72 48.03 9.32 -33.64
N THR A 73 46.89 8.84 -33.17
CA THR A 73 45.73 9.71 -32.89
C THR A 73 45.07 9.44 -31.53
N GLY A 74 44.41 10.48 -31.05
CA GLY A 74 43.40 10.41 -30.02
C GLY A 74 43.92 10.26 -28.60
N SER A 75 43.02 10.47 -27.67
CA SER A 75 43.19 10.18 -26.24
C SER A 75 42.47 8.87 -25.95
N LYS A 76 43.19 7.86 -25.46
CA LYS A 76 42.61 6.54 -25.16
C LYS A 76 43.07 6.03 -23.80
N THR A 77 42.21 5.24 -23.15
CA THR A 77 42.60 4.40 -22.00
C THR A 77 42.35 2.96 -22.38
N LEU A 78 43.39 2.13 -22.31
CA LEU A 78 43.29 0.72 -22.59
C LEU A 78 43.46 -0.13 -21.34
N PHE A 79 42.69 -1.21 -21.27
CA PHE A 79 42.76 -2.25 -20.25
C PHE A 79 43.18 -3.55 -20.90
N VAL A 80 44.47 -3.84 -20.86
CA VAL A 80 45.09 -4.90 -21.69
C VAL A 80 45.41 -6.16 -20.89
N ALA A 81 45.14 -7.29 -21.48
CA ALA A 81 45.60 -8.59 -21.00
C ALA A 81 46.96 -8.93 -21.65
N ASP A 82 47.89 -9.45 -20.88
CA ASP A 82 49.16 -9.97 -21.40
C ASP A 82 49.01 -11.40 -21.97
N ASP A 83 50.10 -11.95 -22.51
CA ASP A 83 50.05 -13.27 -23.15
C ASP A 83 49.80 -14.42 -22.17
N ASP A 84 50.11 -14.25 -20.87
CA ASP A 84 49.75 -15.24 -19.84
C ASP A 84 48.26 -15.24 -19.53
N ALA A 85 47.66 -14.06 -19.48
CA ALA A 85 46.23 -13.93 -19.35
C ALA A 85 45.47 -14.52 -20.57
N PHE A 86 45.96 -14.32 -21.79
CA PHE A 86 45.42 -14.97 -22.98
C PHE A 86 45.56 -16.48 -22.96
N LYS A 87 46.71 -17.01 -22.50
CA LYS A 87 46.90 -18.45 -22.30
C LYS A 87 45.89 -19.05 -21.35
N THR A 88 45.60 -18.37 -20.25
CA THR A 88 44.55 -18.77 -19.29
C THR A 88 43.18 -18.74 -19.93
N PHE A 89 42.89 -17.69 -20.69
CA PHE A 89 41.63 -17.55 -21.43
C PHE A 89 41.44 -18.69 -22.45
N TYR A 90 42.42 -19.04 -23.24
CA TYR A 90 42.29 -20.16 -24.21
C TYR A 90 42.19 -21.53 -23.53
N ALA A 91 42.66 -21.67 -22.30
CA ALA A 91 42.51 -22.91 -21.53
C ALA A 91 41.04 -23.11 -21.05
N SER A 92 40.33 -22.02 -20.78
CA SER A 92 38.91 -22.07 -20.28
C SER A 92 38.23 -20.77 -20.57
N ASN A 93 37.24 -20.78 -21.48
CA ASN A 93 36.34 -19.65 -21.75
C ASN A 93 34.98 -20.11 -22.23
N ASN A 94 33.99 -19.24 -22.12
CA ASN A 94 32.60 -19.51 -22.51
C ASN A 94 32.37 -19.61 -24.03
N TRP A 95 33.37 -19.25 -24.85
CA TRP A 95 33.28 -19.31 -26.30
C TRP A 95 33.79 -20.64 -26.89
N GLY A 96 34.39 -21.48 -26.03
CA GLY A 96 34.96 -22.76 -26.48
C GLY A 96 36.14 -22.61 -27.45
N VAL A 97 36.82 -21.44 -27.47
CA VAL A 97 37.98 -21.18 -28.35
C VAL A 97 39.29 -21.52 -27.61
N GLY A 98 40.11 -22.30 -28.20
CA GLY A 98 41.39 -22.76 -27.61
C GLY A 98 42.64 -22.05 -28.17
N SER A 99 42.50 -21.16 -29.14
CA SER A 99 43.58 -20.39 -29.71
C SER A 99 43.11 -19.09 -30.39
N TYR A 100 44.02 -18.20 -30.68
CA TYR A 100 43.77 -16.94 -31.39
C TYR A 100 43.10 -17.15 -32.75
N GLU A 101 43.49 -18.18 -33.46
CA GLU A 101 43.00 -18.49 -34.83
C GLU A 101 41.54 -18.90 -34.84
N GLN A 102 41.02 -19.38 -33.72
CA GLN A 102 39.62 -19.77 -33.57
C GLN A 102 38.67 -18.58 -33.27
N LEU A 103 39.25 -17.42 -32.92
CA LEU A 103 38.46 -16.23 -32.66
C LEU A 103 37.84 -15.70 -33.98
N SER A 104 36.52 -15.54 -33.95
CA SER A 104 35.81 -14.85 -35.03
C SER A 104 36.13 -13.35 -35.03
N THR A 105 35.91 -12.66 -36.15
CA THR A 105 36.10 -11.21 -36.25
C THR A 105 35.27 -10.45 -35.21
N SER A 106 34.05 -10.88 -34.96
CA SER A 106 33.17 -10.33 -33.94
C SER A 106 33.76 -10.45 -32.54
N GLN A 107 34.27 -11.65 -32.17
CA GLN A 107 34.95 -11.89 -30.89
C GLN A 107 36.23 -11.07 -30.72
N LYS A 108 37.05 -10.94 -31.78
CA LYS A 108 38.23 -10.06 -31.79
C LYS A 108 37.85 -8.61 -31.54
N LYS A 109 36.83 -8.07 -32.23
CA LYS A 109 36.29 -6.73 -32.00
C LYS A 109 35.80 -6.54 -30.58
N LEU A 110 35.05 -7.52 -30.06
CA LEU A 110 34.53 -7.42 -28.69
C LEU A 110 35.66 -7.32 -27.68
N ILE A 111 36.72 -8.16 -27.78
CA ILE A 111 37.87 -8.09 -26.86
C ILE A 111 38.57 -6.72 -26.97
N LEU A 112 38.89 -6.23 -28.16
CA LEU A 112 39.63 -4.98 -28.32
C LEU A 112 38.79 -3.77 -27.88
N ASN A 113 37.53 -3.67 -28.33
CA ASN A 113 36.70 -2.53 -28.11
C ASN A 113 36.18 -2.47 -26.64
N SER A 114 35.93 -3.63 -26.00
CA SER A 114 35.59 -3.66 -24.56
C SER A 114 36.73 -3.21 -23.69
N ALA A 115 37.96 -3.39 -24.14
CA ALA A 115 39.17 -2.97 -23.41
C ALA A 115 39.52 -1.48 -23.60
N MET A 116 38.74 -0.72 -24.38
CA MET A 116 39.11 0.63 -24.80
C MET A 116 38.03 1.65 -24.36
N VAL A 117 38.47 2.72 -23.69
CA VAL A 117 37.69 3.91 -23.40
C VAL A 117 38.20 5.08 -24.25
N ASN A 118 37.30 5.81 -24.90
CA ASN A 118 37.59 6.83 -25.91
C ASN A 118 38.09 8.18 -25.33
N ASN A 119 38.68 8.19 -24.11
CA ASN A 119 39.39 9.32 -23.50
C ASN A 119 40.58 8.84 -22.69
N ALA A 120 41.59 9.69 -22.51
CA ALA A 120 42.76 9.41 -21.67
C ALA A 120 42.42 9.74 -20.22
N TYR A 121 42.15 8.70 -19.46
CA TYR A 121 41.90 8.81 -18.00
C TYR A 121 43.05 8.14 -17.24
N LEU A 122 43.59 8.82 -16.24
CA LEU A 122 44.23 8.11 -15.14
C LEU A 122 43.19 7.20 -14.50
N LEU A 123 43.60 6.04 -14.01
CA LEU A 123 42.66 5.04 -13.48
C LEU A 123 41.70 5.63 -12.43
N GLU A 124 42.23 6.40 -11.48
CA GLU A 124 41.41 7.04 -10.43
C GLU A 124 40.44 8.09 -11.00
N MET A 125 40.79 8.73 -12.10
CA MET A 125 39.93 9.74 -12.74
C MET A 125 38.77 9.13 -13.53
N MET A 126 38.76 7.84 -13.76
CA MET A 126 37.63 7.13 -14.37
C MET A 126 36.35 7.22 -13.49
N SER A 127 36.53 7.34 -12.19
CA SER A 127 35.39 7.53 -11.27
C SER A 127 34.87 8.95 -11.16
N SER A 128 35.51 9.91 -11.81
CA SER A 128 35.16 11.34 -11.76
C SER A 128 34.21 11.72 -12.89
N THR A 129 33.11 12.41 -12.58
CA THR A 129 32.22 13.03 -13.55
C THR A 129 32.70 14.42 -13.94
N VAL A 130 32.10 14.97 -14.99
CA VAL A 130 32.22 16.41 -15.31
C VAL A 130 31.47 17.19 -14.22
N GLY A 131 32.14 17.45 -13.09
CA GLY A 131 31.54 18.13 -11.93
C GLY A 131 32.52 18.16 -10.75
N PRO A 132 32.15 18.86 -9.66
CA PRO A 132 33.09 19.13 -8.55
C PRO A 132 33.36 17.91 -7.66
N GLU A 133 32.59 16.84 -7.75
CA GLU A 133 32.72 15.66 -6.86
C GLU A 133 33.36 14.47 -7.56
N PRO A 134 34.60 14.09 -7.20
CA PRO A 134 35.24 12.86 -7.70
C PRO A 134 34.58 11.61 -7.11
N GLY A 135 34.68 10.49 -7.81
CA GLY A 135 34.25 9.18 -7.33
C GLY A 135 32.74 8.92 -7.46
N LEU A 136 32.00 9.65 -8.30
CA LEU A 136 30.57 9.41 -8.51
C LEU A 136 30.29 8.35 -9.58
N CYS A 137 31.18 8.19 -10.58
CA CYS A 137 30.96 7.21 -11.65
C CYS A 137 31.26 5.79 -11.18
N LEU A 138 30.34 4.88 -11.48
CA LEU A 138 30.49 3.44 -11.34
C LEU A 138 30.95 2.79 -12.66
N ARG A 139 30.60 3.39 -13.77
CA ARG A 139 30.77 2.82 -15.11
C ARG A 139 31.34 3.83 -16.09
N ARG A 140 32.00 3.35 -17.14
CA ARG A 140 32.43 4.14 -18.30
C ARG A 140 31.98 3.50 -19.60
N GLU A 141 31.66 4.34 -20.56
CA GLU A 141 31.35 3.92 -21.91
C GLU A 141 32.62 3.43 -22.61
N THR A 142 32.55 2.25 -23.20
CA THR A 142 33.65 1.65 -23.96
C THR A 142 33.53 1.96 -25.45
N ALA A 143 34.54 1.56 -26.23
CA ALA A 143 34.49 1.62 -27.70
C ALA A 143 33.69 0.47 -28.32
N ALA A 144 33.19 -0.48 -27.52
CA ALA A 144 32.41 -1.60 -28.02
C ALA A 144 31.03 -1.12 -28.51
N ASP A 145 30.73 -1.40 -29.80
CA ASP A 145 29.44 -1.11 -30.41
C ASP A 145 28.57 -2.37 -30.41
N VAL A 146 27.28 -2.17 -30.24
CA VAL A 146 26.30 -3.24 -30.31
C VAL A 146 26.37 -4.02 -31.64
N LEU A 147 26.77 -3.37 -32.71
CA LEU A 147 26.92 -3.97 -34.02
C LEU A 147 28.12 -4.94 -34.13
N ASP A 148 29.03 -4.94 -33.15
CA ASP A 148 30.12 -5.92 -33.12
C ASP A 148 29.62 -7.34 -32.90
N SER A 149 28.38 -7.52 -32.38
CA SER A 149 27.74 -8.82 -32.24
C SER A 149 26.22 -8.68 -32.31
N VAL A 150 25.64 -8.89 -33.51
CA VAL A 150 24.17 -8.99 -33.70
C VAL A 150 23.78 -10.44 -33.94
N PRO A 151 23.27 -11.15 -32.93
CA PRO A 151 22.86 -12.54 -33.05
C PRO A 151 21.63 -12.70 -33.94
N HIS A 152 21.51 -13.85 -34.59
CA HIS A 152 20.31 -14.32 -35.23
C HIS A 152 19.54 -15.28 -34.31
N PHE A 153 18.27 -15.01 -34.07
CA PHE A 153 17.36 -15.82 -33.26
C PHE A 153 16.37 -16.55 -34.18
N ASN A 154 16.36 -17.86 -34.10
CA ASN A 154 15.33 -18.68 -34.76
C ASN A 154 13.99 -18.50 -34.03
N GLY A 155 12.88 -18.89 -34.67
CA GLY A 155 11.54 -18.72 -34.12
C GLY A 155 11.32 -19.42 -32.77
N ASP A 156 11.96 -20.56 -32.55
CA ASP A 156 11.90 -21.33 -31.29
C ASP A 156 12.69 -20.71 -30.15
N GLN A 157 13.59 -19.78 -30.44
CA GLN A 157 14.37 -19.05 -29.42
C GLN A 157 13.74 -17.73 -29.02
N LEU A 158 12.64 -17.33 -29.66
CA LEU A 158 11.93 -16.09 -29.36
C LEU A 158 10.96 -16.28 -28.21
N PRO A 159 10.68 -15.22 -27.44
CA PRO A 159 9.73 -15.27 -26.30
C PRO A 159 8.38 -15.88 -26.70
N THR A 160 7.79 -16.64 -25.80
CA THR A 160 6.43 -17.20 -25.94
C THR A 160 5.50 -16.58 -24.91
N ASN A 161 4.21 -16.58 -25.20
CA ASN A 161 3.15 -16.23 -24.26
C ASN A 161 1.96 -17.14 -24.53
N TYR A 162 1.53 -17.88 -23.50
CA TYR A 162 0.44 -18.85 -23.57
C TYR A 162 -0.89 -18.31 -23.05
N ASN A 163 -0.94 -17.05 -22.55
CA ASN A 163 -2.18 -16.43 -22.13
C ASN A 163 -2.97 -15.92 -23.36
N PRO A 164 -4.18 -16.44 -23.62
CA PRO A 164 -4.97 -16.02 -24.79
C PRO A 164 -5.50 -14.57 -24.70
N ASP A 165 -5.59 -14.02 -23.50
CA ASP A 165 -6.06 -12.65 -23.24
C ASP A 165 -4.94 -11.61 -23.38
N ASP A 166 -3.68 -12.06 -23.41
CA ASP A 166 -2.51 -11.20 -23.60
C ASP A 166 -2.14 -11.12 -25.07
N PHE A 167 -1.84 -9.93 -25.56
CA PHE A 167 -1.29 -9.80 -26.90
C PHE A 167 0.15 -10.34 -26.97
N ASP A 168 0.39 -11.31 -27.87
CA ASP A 168 1.69 -11.90 -28.08
C ASP A 168 2.46 -11.16 -29.20
N TYR A 169 3.33 -10.23 -28.80
CA TYR A 169 4.14 -9.38 -29.70
C TYR A 169 5.12 -10.16 -30.58
N TRP A 170 5.49 -11.38 -30.15
CA TRP A 170 6.50 -12.20 -30.84
C TRP A 170 5.90 -13.23 -31.82
N ALA A 171 4.60 -13.50 -31.74
CA ALA A 171 3.93 -14.55 -32.49
C ALA A 171 4.24 -14.52 -34.00
N ARG A 172 4.24 -13.34 -34.63
CA ARG A 172 4.50 -13.15 -36.06
C ARG A 172 5.91 -13.56 -36.50
N PHE A 173 6.89 -13.59 -35.58
CA PHE A 173 8.28 -13.93 -35.86
C PHE A 173 8.60 -15.41 -35.59
N ARG A 174 7.76 -16.12 -34.85
CA ARG A 174 7.90 -17.54 -34.59
C ARG A 174 7.41 -18.44 -35.73
N VAL A 175 6.84 -17.83 -36.78
CA VAL A 175 6.36 -18.58 -37.96
C VAL A 175 7.55 -19.16 -38.69
N PRO A 176 7.64 -20.49 -38.94
CA PRO A 176 8.80 -21.13 -39.57
C PRO A 176 9.22 -20.53 -40.91
N SER A 177 8.25 -20.03 -41.69
CA SER A 177 8.51 -19.42 -43.00
C SER A 177 9.28 -18.07 -42.95
N LYS A 178 9.40 -17.46 -41.74
CA LYS A 178 10.13 -16.19 -41.54
C LYS A 178 11.62 -16.39 -41.25
N GLY A 179 12.05 -17.62 -40.90
CA GLY A 179 13.46 -17.92 -40.64
C GLY A 179 14.10 -17.24 -39.43
N GLY A 180 13.30 -16.63 -38.54
CA GLY A 180 13.79 -15.90 -37.37
C GLY A 180 14.11 -14.43 -37.64
N ILE A 181 14.82 -13.77 -36.73
CA ILE A 181 15.20 -12.35 -36.83
C ILE A 181 16.62 -12.10 -36.35
N TYR A 182 17.27 -11.08 -36.92
CA TYR A 182 18.50 -10.49 -36.39
C TYR A 182 18.11 -9.51 -35.30
N MET A 183 18.63 -9.70 -34.08
CA MET A 183 18.22 -8.93 -32.94
C MET A 183 19.43 -8.41 -32.16
N ALA A 184 19.60 -7.09 -32.16
CA ALA A 184 20.57 -6.44 -31.30
C ALA A 184 20.08 -6.48 -29.84
N LEU A 185 20.99 -6.78 -28.94
CA LEU A 185 20.66 -6.87 -27.50
C LEU A 185 20.49 -5.50 -26.85
N ASP A 186 21.13 -4.46 -27.43
CA ASP A 186 21.02 -3.05 -26.99
C ASP A 186 21.29 -2.16 -28.21
N ASN A 187 21.01 -0.86 -28.15
CA ASN A 187 21.39 0.13 -29.16
C ASN A 187 22.36 1.20 -28.62
N SER A 188 22.79 1.08 -27.38
CA SER A 188 23.74 1.96 -26.72
C SER A 188 25.14 1.34 -26.72
N ASN A 189 26.17 2.18 -26.57
CA ASN A 189 27.52 1.68 -26.35
C ASN A 189 27.58 0.90 -25.05
N GLN A 190 28.41 -0.16 -25.07
CA GLN A 190 28.56 -1.01 -23.89
C GLN A 190 29.31 -0.29 -22.77
N MET A 191 28.92 -0.53 -21.55
CA MET A 191 29.51 0.09 -20.36
C MET A 191 30.53 -0.83 -19.71
N MET A 192 31.54 -0.24 -19.11
CA MET A 192 32.58 -0.90 -18.30
C MET A 192 32.35 -0.54 -16.82
N THR A 193 31.97 -1.50 -16.01
CA THR A 193 31.84 -1.30 -14.54
C THR A 193 33.22 -1.43 -13.89
N HIS A 194 33.56 -0.49 -13.00
CA HIS A 194 34.80 -0.48 -12.27
C HIS A 194 34.60 -0.31 -10.76
N PHE A 195 35.46 -0.91 -9.99
CA PHE A 195 35.52 -0.77 -8.53
C PHE A 195 36.86 -0.13 -8.14
N LEU A 196 36.81 1.18 -7.94
CA LEU A 196 37.96 2.02 -7.60
C LEU A 196 37.85 2.54 -6.18
N ALA A 197 38.97 2.75 -5.49
CA ALA A 197 39.02 3.10 -4.08
C ALA A 197 38.16 4.35 -3.77
N GLN A 198 38.31 5.41 -4.57
CA GLN A 198 37.55 6.68 -4.38
C GLN A 198 36.05 6.47 -4.64
N GLN A 199 35.70 5.73 -5.69
CA GLN A 199 34.30 5.46 -6.04
C GLN A 199 33.61 4.65 -4.93
N MET A 200 34.23 3.58 -4.48
CA MET A 200 33.68 2.73 -3.41
C MET A 200 33.51 3.51 -2.11
N ALA A 201 34.51 4.32 -1.73
CA ALA A 201 34.42 5.18 -0.55
C ALA A 201 33.27 6.17 -0.65
N ASN A 202 33.12 6.84 -1.78
CA ASN A 202 32.06 7.84 -2.01
C ASN A 202 30.64 7.22 -2.01
N LYS A 203 30.52 6.08 -2.65
CA LYS A 203 29.25 5.32 -2.72
C LYS A 203 29.02 4.44 -1.47
N LYS A 204 29.94 4.44 -0.50
CA LYS A 204 29.87 3.62 0.71
C LYS A 204 29.68 2.12 0.40
N ILE A 205 30.43 1.61 -0.57
CA ILE A 205 30.51 0.19 -0.90
C ILE A 205 31.71 -0.37 -0.17
N THR A 206 31.51 -1.38 0.66
CA THR A 206 32.55 -1.98 1.48
C THR A 206 33.36 -3.05 0.73
N ASP A 207 34.54 -3.42 1.23
CA ASP A 207 35.30 -4.53 0.67
C ASP A 207 34.54 -5.87 0.86
N LYS A 208 33.72 -6.00 1.92
CA LYS A 208 32.81 -7.15 2.10
C LYS A 208 31.73 -7.19 1.03
N ASP A 209 31.13 -6.04 0.68
CA ASP A 209 30.17 -5.97 -0.43
C ASP A 209 30.83 -6.43 -1.73
N PHE A 210 32.04 -5.93 -2.00
CA PHE A 210 32.78 -6.32 -3.17
C PHE A 210 33.03 -7.83 -3.21
N SER A 211 33.44 -8.43 -2.08
CA SER A 211 33.73 -9.88 -2.04
C SER A 211 32.49 -10.72 -2.31
N ILE A 212 31.32 -10.30 -1.82
CA ILE A 212 30.03 -10.98 -2.11
C ILE A 212 29.63 -10.80 -3.59
N ILE A 213 29.76 -9.58 -4.12
CA ILE A 213 29.33 -9.24 -5.48
C ILE A 213 30.24 -9.85 -6.55
N VAL A 214 31.56 -9.79 -6.36
CA VAL A 214 32.55 -10.19 -7.35
C VAL A 214 33.06 -11.61 -7.08
N GLY A 215 32.95 -12.08 -5.85
CA GLY A 215 33.49 -13.39 -5.44
C GLY A 215 35.02 -13.41 -5.23
N GLN A 216 35.62 -12.23 -5.05
CA GLN A 216 37.06 -12.07 -4.84
C GLN A 216 37.36 -11.13 -3.68
N GLU A 217 38.47 -11.39 -2.99
CA GLU A 217 38.97 -10.48 -1.95
C GLU A 217 39.65 -9.26 -2.59
N ARG A 218 39.48 -8.11 -1.95
CA ARG A 218 40.02 -6.82 -2.38
C ARG A 218 40.84 -6.19 -1.26
N SER A 219 42.03 -5.68 -1.57
CA SER A 219 42.77 -4.78 -0.69
C SER A 219 42.43 -3.32 -1.01
N LYS A 220 42.53 -2.43 -0.02
CA LYS A 220 42.04 -1.03 -0.09
C LYS A 220 42.39 -0.25 -1.37
N ASN A 221 43.58 -0.50 -1.95
CA ASN A 221 44.07 0.21 -3.12
C ASN A 221 43.95 -0.63 -4.41
N ASP A 222 43.42 -1.84 -4.35
CA ASP A 222 43.18 -2.64 -5.54
C ASP A 222 42.06 -2.02 -6.39
N ALA A 223 42.27 -2.05 -7.68
CA ALA A 223 41.27 -1.64 -8.67
C ALA A 223 40.82 -2.84 -9.50
N PHE A 224 39.55 -2.89 -9.80
CA PHE A 224 38.96 -3.96 -10.60
C PHE A 224 38.09 -3.37 -11.73
N ILE A 225 38.11 -4.07 -12.86
CA ILE A 225 37.15 -3.88 -13.96
C ILE A 225 36.30 -5.16 -14.03
N TYR A 226 35.02 -5.07 -13.67
CA TYR A 226 34.21 -6.24 -13.35
C TYR A 226 34.94 -7.15 -12.35
N ASP A 227 35.30 -8.36 -12.72
CA ASP A 227 36.03 -9.33 -11.92
C ASP A 227 37.54 -9.39 -12.25
N SER A 228 38.04 -8.51 -13.15
CA SER A 228 39.43 -8.45 -13.59
C SER A 228 40.24 -7.46 -12.75
N LYS A 229 41.28 -7.93 -12.09
CA LYS A 229 42.17 -7.09 -11.26
C LYS A 229 43.15 -6.30 -12.14
N VAL A 230 43.31 -5.03 -11.82
CA VAL A 230 44.33 -4.17 -12.46
C VAL A 230 45.66 -4.44 -11.76
N LEU A 231 46.62 -5.03 -12.51
CA LEU A 231 47.94 -5.43 -11.97
C LEU A 231 48.98 -4.32 -12.11
N GLU A 232 48.95 -3.55 -13.20
CA GLU A 232 49.84 -2.40 -13.46
C GLU A 232 48.99 -1.24 -13.91
N GLN A 233 49.11 -0.09 -13.22
CA GLN A 233 48.21 1.06 -13.41
C GLN A 233 48.93 2.20 -14.12
N ASN A 234 48.22 2.97 -14.93
CA ASN A 234 48.63 4.26 -15.46
C ASN A 234 49.96 4.25 -16.22
N ILE A 235 50.23 3.20 -16.99
CA ILE A 235 51.39 3.19 -17.91
C ILE A 235 51.14 4.35 -18.89
N THR A 236 51.98 5.38 -18.76
CA THR A 236 51.82 6.63 -19.53
C THR A 236 52.37 6.48 -20.95
N CYS A 237 51.53 6.77 -21.93
CA CYS A 237 51.88 6.76 -23.34
C CYS A 237 51.62 8.15 -23.95
N GLN A 238 52.20 8.46 -25.10
CA GLN A 238 52.05 9.73 -25.77
C GLN A 238 50.57 10.11 -26.01
N ASN A 239 49.73 9.12 -26.32
CA ASN A 239 48.33 9.32 -26.68
C ASN A 239 47.37 8.66 -25.69
N GLY A 240 47.76 8.43 -24.44
CA GLY A 240 46.85 7.92 -23.42
C GLY A 240 47.50 7.06 -22.35
N TYR A 241 46.73 6.18 -21.78
CA TYR A 241 47.13 5.32 -20.66
C TYR A 241 46.82 3.86 -20.94
N VAL A 242 47.70 2.98 -20.51
CA VAL A 242 47.52 1.52 -20.53
C VAL A 242 47.50 1.00 -19.10
N ASN A 243 46.50 0.16 -18.80
CA ASN A 243 46.38 -0.55 -17.55
C ASN A 243 46.38 -2.06 -17.81
N ARG A 244 47.21 -2.81 -17.11
CA ARG A 244 47.33 -4.27 -17.32
C ARG A 244 46.39 -5.02 -16.41
N LEU A 245 45.59 -5.89 -16.98
CA LEU A 245 44.66 -6.76 -16.30
C LEU A 245 45.22 -8.17 -16.07
N ASP A 246 44.69 -8.86 -15.07
CA ASP A 246 45.01 -10.29 -14.78
C ASP A 246 44.27 -11.25 -15.74
N LYS A 247 43.24 -10.75 -16.47
CA LYS A 247 42.39 -11.55 -17.35
C LYS A 247 42.11 -10.82 -18.67
N VAL A 248 41.71 -11.57 -19.69
CA VAL A 248 41.14 -11.01 -20.92
C VAL A 248 39.78 -10.40 -20.60
N LEU A 249 39.64 -9.10 -20.83
CA LEU A 249 38.41 -8.37 -20.57
C LEU A 249 37.39 -8.64 -21.69
N ILE A 250 36.25 -9.15 -21.32
CA ILE A 250 35.08 -9.31 -22.18
C ILE A 250 33.92 -8.64 -21.47
N THR A 251 33.29 -7.68 -22.11
CA THR A 251 32.09 -7.05 -21.57
C THR A 251 31.00 -8.09 -21.41
N PRO A 252 30.41 -8.25 -20.19
CA PRO A 252 29.31 -9.16 -19.97
C PRO A 252 28.09 -8.80 -20.83
N GLN A 253 27.19 -9.73 -21.00
CA GLN A 253 25.87 -9.49 -21.59
C GLN A 253 25.03 -8.57 -20.67
N ASN A 254 23.91 -8.04 -21.17
CA ASN A 254 22.95 -7.33 -20.34
C ASN A 254 22.20 -8.29 -19.38
N MET A 255 21.51 -7.73 -18.37
CA MET A 255 20.82 -8.53 -17.35
C MET A 255 19.79 -9.48 -17.95
N ALA A 256 18.99 -9.02 -18.90
CA ALA A 256 17.95 -9.84 -19.53
C ALA A 256 18.54 -11.09 -20.21
N GLU A 257 19.62 -10.92 -20.96
CA GLU A 257 20.28 -12.01 -21.66
C GLU A 257 21.03 -12.96 -20.69
N MET A 258 21.64 -12.41 -19.63
CA MET A 258 22.27 -13.23 -18.59
C MET A 258 21.23 -14.08 -17.83
N MET A 259 20.04 -13.55 -17.53
CA MET A 259 18.97 -14.34 -16.91
C MET A 259 18.46 -15.45 -17.83
N ARG A 260 18.36 -15.17 -19.14
CA ARG A 260 17.94 -16.16 -20.13
C ARG A 260 18.94 -17.31 -20.32
N THR A 261 20.23 -17.06 -20.11
CA THR A 261 21.31 -17.99 -20.51
C THR A 261 22.08 -18.64 -19.36
N ASN A 262 21.82 -18.27 -18.10
CA ASN A 262 22.56 -18.85 -16.96
C ASN A 262 22.05 -20.24 -16.52
N GLY A 263 20.89 -20.71 -17.02
CA GLY A 263 20.32 -22.02 -16.75
C GLY A 263 19.74 -22.19 -15.35
N LYS A 264 19.49 -21.11 -14.60
CA LYS A 264 18.92 -21.11 -13.24
C LYS A 264 17.72 -20.18 -13.07
N THR A 265 17.45 -19.33 -14.02
CA THR A 265 16.39 -18.30 -13.96
C THR A 265 15.49 -18.31 -15.20
N ASP A 266 15.28 -19.47 -15.80
CA ASP A 266 14.48 -19.61 -17.01
C ASP A 266 13.02 -19.20 -16.77
N ILE A 267 12.43 -19.59 -15.64
CA ILE A 267 11.04 -19.24 -15.27
C ILE A 267 10.93 -17.72 -15.08
N PHE A 268 11.87 -17.11 -14.34
CA PHE A 268 11.87 -15.67 -14.12
C PHE A 268 12.07 -14.89 -15.41
N SER A 269 13.02 -15.31 -16.26
CA SER A 269 13.24 -14.73 -17.59
C SER A 269 11.99 -14.82 -18.45
N HIS A 270 11.31 -15.97 -18.45
CA HIS A 270 10.06 -16.17 -19.20
C HIS A 270 8.95 -15.21 -18.73
N MET A 271 8.74 -15.08 -17.41
CA MET A 271 7.76 -14.13 -16.87
C MET A 271 8.06 -12.69 -17.28
N MET A 272 9.35 -12.28 -17.28
CA MET A 272 9.75 -10.95 -17.73
C MET A 272 9.53 -10.74 -19.22
N ASP A 273 9.76 -11.77 -20.04
CA ASP A 273 9.60 -11.70 -21.48
C ASP A 273 8.17 -11.40 -21.93
N ARG A 274 7.15 -11.64 -21.11
CA ARG A 274 5.77 -11.19 -21.34
C ARG A 274 5.63 -9.66 -21.42
N PHE A 275 6.60 -8.93 -20.87
CA PHE A 275 6.68 -7.47 -20.92
C PHE A 275 7.61 -6.98 -22.03
N SER A 276 7.94 -7.79 -23.01
CA SER A 276 8.86 -7.45 -24.08
C SER A 276 8.22 -7.50 -25.46
N ALA A 277 8.78 -6.72 -26.38
CA ALA A 277 8.40 -6.73 -27.78
C ALA A 277 9.61 -6.47 -28.68
N PRO A 278 9.56 -6.94 -29.94
CA PRO A 278 10.59 -6.62 -30.94
C PRO A 278 10.33 -5.24 -31.54
N PHE A 279 11.35 -4.38 -31.54
CA PHE A 279 11.33 -3.05 -32.12
C PHE A 279 12.24 -3.05 -33.35
N TYR A 280 11.72 -2.61 -34.47
CA TYR A 280 12.56 -2.35 -35.65
C TYR A 280 13.42 -1.10 -35.40
N ASP A 281 14.72 -1.25 -35.63
CA ASP A 281 15.66 -0.13 -35.59
C ASP A 281 16.24 0.17 -36.98
N ALA A 282 15.74 1.24 -37.58
CA ALA A 282 16.13 1.64 -38.92
C ALA A 282 17.60 2.11 -39.00
N GLU A 283 18.08 2.80 -37.94
CA GLU A 283 19.44 3.28 -37.88
C GLU A 283 20.43 2.13 -37.71
N LEU A 284 20.20 1.22 -36.78
CA LEU A 284 20.99 0.01 -36.62
C LEU A 284 20.95 -0.86 -37.86
N THR A 285 19.80 -1.01 -38.52
CA THR A 285 19.69 -1.75 -39.78
C THR A 285 20.56 -1.13 -40.85
N ALA A 286 20.54 0.19 -41.02
CA ALA A 286 21.37 0.89 -42.03
C ALA A 286 22.86 0.77 -41.73
N ARG A 287 23.27 0.94 -40.44
CA ARG A 287 24.67 0.77 -39.99
C ARG A 287 25.14 -0.68 -40.14
N TYR A 288 24.33 -1.66 -39.84
CA TYR A 288 24.66 -3.07 -39.98
C TYR A 288 24.86 -3.43 -41.45
N ARG A 289 23.99 -2.99 -42.35
CA ARG A 289 24.13 -3.18 -43.79
C ARG A 289 25.41 -2.54 -44.35
N LEU A 290 25.77 -1.37 -43.83
CA LEU A 290 27.01 -0.71 -44.25
C LEU A 290 28.26 -1.50 -43.85
N LEU A 291 28.25 -2.13 -42.68
CA LEU A 291 29.38 -2.88 -42.13
C LEU A 291 29.49 -4.32 -42.68
N TYR A 292 28.34 -4.98 -42.86
CA TYR A 292 28.28 -6.42 -43.15
C TYR A 292 27.56 -6.77 -44.46
N GLY A 293 27.18 -5.77 -45.28
CA GLY A 293 26.49 -5.95 -46.55
C GLY A 293 24.99 -6.08 -46.45
N ASN A 294 24.30 -6.13 -47.58
CA ASN A 294 22.83 -6.10 -47.68
C ASN A 294 22.13 -7.47 -47.46
N SER A 295 22.79 -8.43 -46.84
CA SER A 295 22.21 -9.78 -46.63
C SER A 295 21.15 -9.83 -45.50
N VAL A 296 20.97 -8.75 -44.74
CA VAL A 296 20.04 -8.64 -43.66
C VAL A 296 19.00 -7.59 -44.00
N ASP A 297 17.72 -7.98 -44.05
CA ASP A 297 16.63 -7.08 -44.36
C ASP A 297 16.31 -6.10 -43.23
N SER A 298 16.44 -6.56 -41.97
CA SER A 298 16.12 -5.76 -40.77
C SER A 298 16.86 -6.24 -39.52
N VAL A 299 17.26 -5.29 -38.70
CA VAL A 299 17.77 -5.51 -37.34
C VAL A 299 16.74 -4.99 -36.36
N TRP A 300 16.42 -5.80 -35.40
CA TRP A 300 15.43 -5.54 -34.38
C TRP A 300 16.10 -5.39 -33.03
N GLN A 301 15.39 -4.77 -32.05
CA GLN A 301 15.75 -4.72 -30.64
C GLN A 301 14.69 -5.39 -29.82
N LYS A 302 15.08 -6.16 -28.80
CA LYS A 302 14.18 -6.59 -27.72
C LYS A 302 14.11 -5.49 -26.68
N ARG A 303 12.92 -4.89 -26.55
CA ARG A 303 12.71 -3.84 -25.57
C ARG A 303 11.63 -4.30 -24.58
N TYR A 304 11.84 -3.96 -23.32
CA TYR A 304 10.89 -4.22 -22.24
C TYR A 304 10.07 -2.97 -21.96
N PHE A 305 8.76 -3.16 -21.80
CA PHE A 305 7.87 -2.08 -21.37
C PHE A 305 8.25 -1.67 -19.96
N ASN A 306 8.39 -0.37 -19.72
CA ASN A 306 8.80 0.13 -18.42
C ASN A 306 8.19 1.51 -18.14
N SER A 307 8.18 1.91 -16.85
CA SER A 307 7.61 3.17 -16.41
C SER A 307 8.39 4.41 -16.86
N GLN A 308 9.63 4.25 -17.28
CA GLN A 308 10.53 5.33 -17.68
C GLN A 308 10.44 5.68 -19.17
N ASP A 309 10.05 4.75 -20.01
CA ASP A 309 9.99 4.93 -21.47
C ASP A 309 8.57 4.73 -21.99
N TYR A 310 7.80 5.81 -22.03
CA TYR A 310 6.44 5.85 -22.58
C TYR A 310 6.40 6.01 -24.11
N ARG A 311 7.50 5.80 -24.80
CA ARG A 311 7.50 5.94 -26.26
C ARG A 311 6.59 4.91 -26.87
N PRO A 312 5.67 5.34 -27.75
CA PRO A 312 4.88 4.37 -28.50
C PRO A 312 5.80 3.49 -29.32
N LEU A 313 5.55 2.19 -29.28
CA LEU A 313 6.20 1.22 -30.16
C LEU A 313 5.91 1.60 -31.60
N GLN A 314 6.90 2.10 -32.35
CA GLN A 314 6.77 2.40 -33.77
C GLN A 314 7.47 1.33 -34.61
N ASN A 315 6.77 0.82 -35.58
CA ASN A 315 7.40 0.00 -36.62
C ASN A 315 7.99 0.87 -37.75
N ASP A 316 8.64 0.23 -38.72
CA ASP A 316 9.21 0.86 -39.92
C ASP A 316 8.20 1.62 -40.78
N GLN A 317 6.89 1.43 -40.59
CA GLN A 317 5.79 2.08 -41.28
C GLN A 317 5.10 3.16 -40.48
N GLY A 318 5.58 3.46 -39.28
CA GLY A 318 4.99 4.47 -38.40
C GLY A 318 3.69 4.01 -37.71
N THR A 319 3.32 2.73 -37.82
CA THR A 319 2.19 2.11 -37.12
C THR A 319 2.68 1.36 -35.89
N ASP A 320 1.82 1.22 -34.88
CA ASP A 320 2.12 0.39 -33.73
C ASP A 320 2.53 -1.04 -34.19
N PRO A 321 3.75 -1.52 -33.88
CA PRO A 321 4.21 -2.84 -34.28
C PRO A 321 3.37 -3.98 -33.70
N THR A 322 2.56 -3.70 -32.69
CA THR A 322 1.65 -4.67 -32.04
C THR A 322 0.46 -4.99 -32.94
N GLY A 323 0.20 -4.20 -33.99
CA GLY A 323 -1.03 -4.28 -34.77
C GLY A 323 -2.26 -3.80 -33.99
N ASN A 324 -2.08 -3.18 -32.82
CA ASN A 324 -3.18 -2.60 -32.05
C ASN A 324 -3.73 -1.36 -32.77
N PRO A 325 -4.93 -1.40 -33.34
CA PRO A 325 -5.46 -0.30 -34.16
C PRO A 325 -5.76 0.98 -33.37
N ASN A 326 -5.68 0.95 -32.04
CA ASN A 326 -6.15 2.03 -31.19
C ASN A 326 -5.05 2.82 -30.45
N GLY A 327 -3.77 2.55 -30.68
CA GLY A 327 -2.66 3.29 -30.08
C GLY A 327 -2.75 3.38 -28.55
N ASN A 328 -3.30 2.37 -27.89
CA ASN A 328 -3.49 2.38 -26.44
C ASN A 328 -2.15 2.37 -25.74
N THR A 329 -1.95 3.31 -24.87
CA THR A 329 -0.83 3.38 -23.93
C THR A 329 -0.71 2.05 -23.20
N ILE A 330 0.46 1.44 -23.21
CA ILE A 330 0.72 0.24 -22.40
C ILE A 330 0.53 0.61 -20.93
N LYS A 331 -0.44 -0.03 -20.29
CA LYS A 331 -0.87 0.32 -18.92
C LYS A 331 -0.01 -0.30 -17.82
N PHE A 332 0.95 -1.16 -18.20
CA PHE A 332 1.79 -1.91 -17.26
C PHE A 332 3.20 -1.98 -17.82
N GLY A 333 4.18 -2.00 -16.96
CA GLY A 333 5.59 -2.08 -17.31
C GLY A 333 6.46 -2.44 -16.13
N LEU A 334 7.66 -2.87 -16.43
CA LEU A 334 8.69 -3.15 -15.43
C LEU A 334 9.24 -1.84 -14.85
N THR A 335 9.93 -1.92 -13.72
CA THR A 335 10.59 -0.77 -13.08
C THR A 335 11.58 -0.09 -14.03
N PHE A 336 12.34 -0.89 -14.79
CA PHE A 336 13.25 -0.44 -15.84
C PHE A 336 13.40 -1.53 -16.92
N ASP A 337 14.03 -1.19 -18.07
CA ASP A 337 14.34 -2.15 -19.14
C ASP A 337 15.64 -2.90 -18.84
N PRO A 338 15.61 -4.20 -18.46
CA PRO A 338 16.82 -4.97 -18.12
C PRO A 338 17.70 -5.35 -19.32
N GLY A 339 17.21 -5.10 -20.53
CA GLY A 339 17.96 -5.31 -21.78
C GLY A 339 18.71 -4.08 -22.26
N TRP A 340 18.61 -2.92 -21.59
CA TRP A 340 19.11 -1.66 -22.11
C TRP A 340 19.99 -0.91 -21.10
N ASN A 341 21.13 -0.37 -21.55
CA ASN A 341 22.04 0.39 -20.71
C ASN A 341 21.54 1.80 -20.34
N ALA A 342 20.70 2.40 -21.18
CA ALA A 342 20.25 3.76 -21.01
C ALA A 342 18.87 3.89 -20.37
N TYR A 343 18.43 2.90 -19.60
CA TYR A 343 17.11 2.92 -18.94
C TYR A 343 16.92 4.05 -17.92
N GLN A 344 17.99 4.61 -17.37
CA GLN A 344 17.94 5.82 -16.53
C GLN A 344 18.04 7.12 -17.37
N ALA A 345 17.40 7.15 -18.34
CA ALA A 345 17.04 7.86 -19.55
C ALA A 345 17.47 9.32 -19.79
N ASN A 346 17.84 10.17 -18.90
CA ASN A 346 17.83 11.60 -19.24
C ASN A 346 19.18 12.33 -19.20
N SER A 347 20.26 11.68 -18.80
CA SER A 347 21.62 12.26 -18.99
C SER A 347 22.69 11.18 -19.11
N ALA A 348 23.71 11.44 -19.93
CA ALA A 348 24.93 10.62 -20.02
C ALA A 348 25.59 10.41 -18.65
N VAL A 349 25.46 11.38 -17.75
CA VAL A 349 25.99 11.35 -16.38
C VAL A 349 25.30 10.30 -15.54
N THR A 350 23.97 10.17 -15.63
CA THR A 350 23.20 9.22 -14.79
C THR A 350 23.53 7.78 -15.11
N LYS A 351 23.64 7.40 -16.39
CA LYS A 351 24.00 6.03 -16.82
C LYS A 351 25.42 5.61 -16.38
N GLU A 352 26.34 6.56 -16.20
CA GLU A 352 27.68 6.30 -15.71
C GLU A 352 27.77 6.20 -14.18
N GLN A 353 26.85 6.85 -13.45
CA GLN A 353 26.91 6.97 -11.99
C GLN A 353 26.38 5.74 -11.25
N ASP A 354 25.43 5.03 -11.84
CA ASP A 354 24.78 3.87 -11.22
C ASP A 354 24.23 2.89 -12.28
N MET A 355 23.70 1.77 -11.83
CA MET A 355 23.06 0.74 -12.64
C MET A 355 21.94 0.06 -11.86
N GLY A 356 21.13 -0.78 -12.51
CA GLY A 356 20.03 -1.49 -11.86
C GLY A 356 20.46 -2.76 -11.13
N VAL A 357 19.55 -3.30 -10.34
CA VAL A 357 19.69 -4.58 -9.65
C VAL A 357 18.42 -5.39 -9.82
N ILE A 358 18.57 -6.71 -9.95
CA ILE A 358 17.48 -7.68 -9.93
C ILE A 358 17.82 -8.75 -8.89
N PHE A 359 16.93 -8.95 -7.92
CA PHE A 359 16.94 -10.08 -6.99
C PHE A 359 16.19 -11.25 -7.62
N ALA A 360 16.88 -12.02 -8.47
CA ALA A 360 16.25 -13.07 -9.27
C ALA A 360 16.18 -14.39 -8.50
N PRO A 361 14.99 -14.89 -8.14
CA PRO A 361 14.85 -16.24 -7.58
C PRO A 361 15.28 -17.29 -8.59
N THR A 362 15.87 -18.38 -8.09
CA THR A 362 16.17 -19.52 -8.94
C THR A 362 14.90 -20.24 -9.38
N ASP A 363 14.98 -21.01 -10.48
CA ASP A 363 13.86 -21.80 -11.00
C ASP A 363 13.30 -22.77 -9.95
N GLU A 364 14.16 -23.34 -9.11
CA GLU A 364 13.77 -24.22 -8.03
C GLU A 364 12.89 -23.50 -7.01
N ARG A 365 13.30 -22.28 -6.62
CA ARG A 365 12.53 -21.48 -5.65
C ARG A 365 11.24 -20.94 -6.24
N LEU A 366 11.22 -20.53 -7.51
CA LEU A 366 9.99 -20.14 -8.18
C LEU A 366 9.03 -21.31 -8.35
N TYR A 367 9.56 -22.50 -8.68
CA TYR A 367 8.73 -23.70 -8.72
C TYR A 367 8.10 -24.00 -7.37
N GLU A 368 8.87 -24.01 -6.29
CA GLU A 368 8.32 -24.17 -4.93
C GLU A 368 7.31 -23.10 -4.59
N TYR A 369 7.60 -21.83 -4.93
CA TYR A 369 6.74 -20.69 -4.67
C TYR A 369 5.35 -20.83 -5.31
N PHE A 370 5.29 -21.28 -6.56
CA PHE A 370 4.03 -21.37 -7.29
C PHE A 370 3.33 -22.73 -7.14
N PHE A 371 4.05 -23.84 -6.98
CA PHE A 371 3.48 -25.18 -7.10
C PHE A 371 3.47 -25.97 -5.79
N SER A 372 4.21 -25.59 -4.76
CA SER A 372 4.11 -26.27 -3.47
C SER A 372 2.83 -25.90 -2.71
N GLU A 373 2.37 -26.77 -1.81
CA GLU A 373 1.16 -26.53 -0.99
C GLU A 373 1.29 -25.28 -0.09
N LYS A 374 2.51 -24.96 0.34
CA LYS A 374 2.82 -23.80 1.18
C LYS A 374 3.45 -22.64 0.41
N GLY A 375 3.41 -22.66 -0.90
CA GLY A 375 4.04 -21.64 -1.74
C GLY A 375 3.28 -20.32 -1.70
N GLY A 376 3.98 -19.23 -1.45
CA GLY A 376 3.38 -17.88 -1.33
C GLY A 376 2.68 -17.37 -2.58
N GLY A 377 3.02 -17.90 -3.77
CA GLY A 377 2.39 -17.59 -5.05
C GLY A 377 1.32 -18.59 -5.51
N ARG A 378 1.14 -19.69 -4.79
CA ARG A 378 0.21 -20.76 -5.19
C ARG A 378 -1.22 -20.24 -5.40
N PHE A 379 -1.69 -19.35 -4.55
CA PHE A 379 -3.03 -18.75 -4.65
C PHE A 379 -3.29 -18.04 -6.00
N LEU A 380 -2.23 -17.54 -6.66
CA LEU A 380 -2.33 -16.96 -8.00
C LEU A 380 -2.67 -18.03 -9.03
N LEU A 381 -1.99 -19.18 -8.99
CA LEU A 381 -2.29 -20.29 -9.89
C LEU A 381 -3.67 -20.90 -9.61
N GLU A 382 -4.05 -21.02 -8.35
CA GLU A 382 -5.40 -21.47 -7.97
C GLU A 382 -6.50 -20.53 -8.49
N ALA A 383 -6.22 -19.22 -8.55
CA ALA A 383 -7.16 -18.22 -9.06
C ALA A 383 -7.24 -18.18 -10.60
N TYR A 384 -6.10 -18.33 -11.27
CA TYR A 384 -6.00 -18.06 -12.71
C TYR A 384 -5.69 -19.27 -13.58
N ALA A 385 -5.07 -20.32 -13.03
CA ALA A 385 -4.53 -21.46 -13.79
C ALA A 385 -4.76 -22.82 -13.10
N PRO A 386 -5.93 -23.13 -12.53
CA PRO A 386 -6.13 -24.37 -11.79
C PRO A 386 -5.95 -25.63 -12.67
N GLU A 387 -6.32 -25.56 -13.95
CA GLU A 387 -6.19 -26.68 -14.89
C GLU A 387 -4.74 -26.83 -15.36
N GLU A 388 -4.07 -25.77 -15.72
CA GLU A 388 -2.66 -25.77 -16.15
C GLU A 388 -1.75 -26.21 -15.00
N MET A 389 -2.00 -25.73 -13.80
CA MET A 389 -1.25 -26.11 -12.59
C MET A 389 -1.29 -27.63 -12.37
N ALA A 390 -2.44 -28.26 -12.59
CA ALA A 390 -2.61 -29.70 -12.43
C ALA A 390 -1.83 -30.53 -13.49
N ASN A 391 -1.45 -29.94 -14.62
CA ASN A 391 -0.71 -30.60 -15.68
C ASN A 391 0.82 -30.59 -15.44
N VAL A 392 1.33 -29.79 -14.54
CA VAL A 392 2.78 -29.66 -14.26
C VAL A 392 3.27 -30.89 -13.48
N LYS A 393 4.30 -31.57 -14.01
CA LYS A 393 4.84 -32.81 -13.45
C LYS A 393 6.10 -32.65 -12.61
N GLY A 394 6.71 -31.49 -12.61
CA GLY A 394 7.93 -31.17 -11.87
C GLY A 394 8.72 -30.02 -12.50
N LEU A 395 9.84 -29.66 -11.90
CA LEU A 395 10.67 -28.52 -12.33
C LEU A 395 11.16 -28.63 -13.78
N GLU A 396 11.40 -29.84 -14.27
CA GLU A 396 11.88 -30.09 -15.64
C GLU A 396 10.77 -29.90 -16.70
N ASP A 397 9.53 -29.79 -16.28
CA ASP A 397 8.37 -29.61 -17.17
C ASP A 397 8.14 -28.12 -17.49
N LYS A 398 9.19 -27.49 -18.03
CA LYS A 398 9.23 -26.04 -18.26
C LYS A 398 8.07 -25.50 -19.08
N GLU A 399 7.64 -26.24 -20.12
CA GLU A 399 6.54 -25.80 -20.98
C GLU A 399 5.22 -25.69 -20.21
N ASN A 400 4.86 -26.69 -19.39
CA ASN A 400 3.64 -26.63 -18.60
C ASN A 400 3.74 -25.62 -17.46
N ILE A 401 4.95 -25.40 -16.89
CA ILE A 401 5.19 -24.30 -15.94
C ILE A 401 4.89 -22.96 -16.60
N TYR A 402 5.43 -22.71 -17.81
CA TYR A 402 5.19 -21.47 -18.55
C TYR A 402 3.71 -21.29 -18.90
N ARG A 403 3.02 -22.36 -19.32
CA ARG A 403 1.58 -22.32 -19.58
C ARG A 403 0.78 -21.92 -18.33
N ALA A 404 1.15 -22.42 -17.16
CA ALA A 404 0.48 -22.09 -15.92
C ALA A 404 0.75 -20.66 -15.47
N VAL A 405 2.01 -20.22 -15.42
CA VAL A 405 2.35 -18.86 -14.95
C VAL A 405 1.88 -17.77 -15.92
N ASP A 406 1.73 -18.08 -17.20
CA ASP A 406 1.23 -17.13 -18.20
C ASP A 406 -0.25 -16.81 -18.02
N GLN A 407 -1.04 -17.70 -17.41
CA GLN A 407 -2.46 -17.41 -17.12
C GLN A 407 -2.62 -16.30 -16.06
N ILE A 408 -1.59 -16.04 -15.24
CA ILE A 408 -1.63 -14.92 -14.30
C ILE A 408 -1.62 -13.62 -15.11
N PRO A 409 -2.58 -12.69 -14.93
CA PRO A 409 -2.63 -11.44 -15.68
C PRO A 409 -1.34 -10.61 -15.53
N ARG A 410 -0.98 -9.86 -16.57
CA ARG A 410 0.26 -9.05 -16.56
C ARG A 410 0.32 -8.05 -15.44
N ASP A 411 -0.78 -7.36 -15.16
CA ASP A 411 -0.86 -6.39 -14.06
C ASP A 411 -0.68 -7.03 -12.68
N VAL A 412 -1.08 -8.29 -12.54
CA VAL A 412 -0.87 -9.06 -11.31
C VAL A 412 0.59 -9.48 -11.19
N ILE A 413 1.14 -10.21 -12.17
CA ILE A 413 2.52 -10.72 -12.08
C ILE A 413 3.59 -9.61 -12.06
N GLN A 414 3.27 -8.44 -12.60
CA GLN A 414 4.10 -7.24 -12.55
C GLN A 414 4.50 -6.87 -11.11
N ALA A 415 3.61 -7.01 -10.15
CA ALA A 415 3.89 -6.68 -8.75
C ALA A 415 5.04 -7.52 -8.19
N LEU A 416 5.08 -8.82 -8.48
CA LEU A 416 6.19 -9.69 -8.08
C LEU A 416 7.50 -9.27 -8.76
N ILE A 417 7.48 -9.08 -10.07
CA ILE A 417 8.70 -8.75 -10.83
C ILE A 417 9.25 -7.40 -10.38
N ASN A 418 8.40 -6.36 -10.27
CA ASN A 418 8.84 -5.02 -9.88
C ASN A 418 9.33 -4.96 -8.43
N ASN A 419 8.77 -5.77 -7.53
CA ASN A 419 9.29 -5.87 -6.17
C ASN A 419 10.77 -6.36 -6.16
N LEU A 420 11.15 -7.20 -7.10
CA LEU A 420 12.49 -7.77 -7.24
C LEU A 420 13.46 -6.88 -8.03
N MET A 421 13.00 -5.78 -8.61
CA MET A 421 13.80 -4.85 -9.42
C MET A 421 14.07 -3.55 -8.66
N LYS A 422 15.34 -3.15 -8.53
CA LYS A 422 15.76 -1.89 -7.90
C LYS A 422 16.62 -1.08 -8.87
N GLU A 423 16.33 0.23 -8.99
CA GLU A 423 16.98 1.10 -10.00
C GLU A 423 18.43 1.46 -9.68
N GLN A 424 18.89 1.26 -8.45
CA GLN A 424 20.17 1.76 -7.96
C GLN A 424 21.02 0.65 -7.32
N PHE A 425 22.05 0.21 -8.01
CA PHE A 425 23.01 -0.77 -7.51
C PHE A 425 23.76 -0.26 -6.27
N CYS A 426 24.23 0.99 -6.31
CA CYS A 426 24.99 1.55 -5.21
C CYS A 426 24.21 1.62 -3.89
N ASN A 427 22.89 1.60 -3.94
CA ASN A 427 22.01 1.53 -2.77
C ASN A 427 21.44 0.13 -2.49
N SER A 428 21.81 -0.86 -3.31
CA SER A 428 21.35 -2.25 -3.20
C SER A 428 22.48 -3.24 -2.98
N VAL A 429 23.62 -2.76 -2.46
CA VAL A 429 24.73 -3.62 -2.04
C VAL A 429 24.44 -4.28 -0.67
N PRO A 430 25.02 -5.45 -0.35
CA PRO A 430 24.72 -6.22 0.86
C PRO A 430 24.69 -5.43 2.16
N SER A 431 25.67 -4.53 2.38
CA SER A 431 25.73 -3.68 3.58
C SER A 431 24.58 -2.68 3.73
N LYS A 432 23.72 -2.54 2.71
CA LYS A 432 22.57 -1.62 2.68
C LYS A 432 21.22 -2.34 2.54
N PHE A 433 21.18 -3.64 2.67
CA PHE A 433 19.97 -4.43 2.47
C PHE A 433 18.80 -3.95 3.33
N GLU A 434 19.03 -3.60 4.59
CA GLU A 434 18.00 -3.06 5.50
C GLU A 434 17.37 -1.75 5.03
N THR A 435 18.00 -1.03 4.09
CA THR A 435 17.44 0.20 3.52
C THR A 435 16.55 -0.03 2.32
N ILE A 436 16.54 -1.25 1.77
CA ILE A 436 15.73 -1.62 0.61
C ILE A 436 14.29 -1.84 1.07
N LYS A 437 13.36 -1.15 0.41
CA LYS A 437 11.95 -1.17 0.75
C LYS A 437 11.16 -2.04 -0.23
N ASP A 438 10.12 -2.72 0.30
CA ASP A 438 9.10 -3.39 -0.48
C ASP A 438 7.99 -2.42 -0.95
N ASP A 439 6.93 -2.95 -1.53
CA ASP A 439 5.75 -2.20 -1.98
C ASP A 439 4.92 -1.58 -0.83
N ALA A 440 5.08 -2.06 0.41
CA ALA A 440 4.49 -1.49 1.61
C ALA A 440 5.38 -0.41 2.29
N GLN A 441 6.56 -0.14 1.75
CA GLN A 441 7.61 0.72 2.32
C GLN A 441 8.25 0.16 3.60
N ASP A 442 8.12 -1.13 3.85
CA ASP A 442 8.80 -1.84 4.92
C ASP A 442 10.18 -2.37 4.47
N PRO A 443 11.15 -2.61 5.35
CA PRO A 443 12.41 -3.25 4.99
C PRO A 443 12.16 -4.62 4.34
N MET A 444 12.63 -4.78 3.10
CA MET A 444 12.45 -5.99 2.30
C MET A 444 13.51 -7.05 2.58
N LEU A 445 14.70 -6.62 2.96
CA LEU A 445 15.89 -7.45 3.17
C LEU A 445 16.57 -7.08 4.47
N ASP A 446 17.27 -8.05 5.06
CA ASP A 446 18.13 -7.89 6.24
C ASP A 446 19.39 -8.76 6.13
N GLU A 447 20.17 -8.83 7.20
CA GLU A 447 21.42 -9.63 7.22
C GLU A 447 21.18 -11.13 7.00
N THR A 448 20.02 -11.68 7.33
CA THR A 448 19.72 -13.12 7.16
C THR A 448 19.60 -13.52 5.70
N HIS A 449 19.23 -12.55 4.83
CA HIS A 449 19.13 -12.77 3.39
C HIS A 449 20.48 -12.89 2.68
N LEU A 450 21.59 -12.54 3.34
CA LEU A 450 22.94 -12.74 2.79
C LEU A 450 23.23 -14.22 2.51
N ASP A 451 22.76 -15.11 3.38
CA ASP A 451 22.92 -16.55 3.23
C ASP A 451 22.03 -17.14 2.12
N LYS A 452 21.07 -16.33 1.62
CA LYS A 452 20.18 -16.68 0.51
C LYS A 452 20.74 -16.30 -0.86
N ILE A 453 21.87 -15.60 -0.91
CA ILE A 453 22.54 -15.26 -2.18
C ILE A 453 23.37 -16.46 -2.65
N GLN A 454 22.92 -17.15 -3.67
CA GLN A 454 23.72 -18.23 -4.26
C GLN A 454 24.93 -17.68 -5.03
N LYS A 455 24.72 -16.62 -5.79
CA LYS A 455 25.74 -15.96 -6.63
C LYS A 455 25.26 -14.59 -7.08
N VAL A 456 26.18 -13.67 -7.32
CA VAL A 456 25.91 -12.42 -8.01
C VAL A 456 26.51 -12.49 -9.43
N LEU A 457 25.71 -12.09 -10.43
CA LEU A 457 26.14 -11.97 -11.81
C LEU A 457 26.22 -10.47 -12.17
N LEU A 458 27.41 -10.00 -12.50
CA LEU A 458 27.60 -8.63 -12.98
C LEU A 458 27.36 -8.58 -14.49
N ALA A 459 26.31 -7.88 -14.89
CA ALA A 459 25.99 -7.57 -16.27
C ALA A 459 26.60 -6.22 -16.70
N ASN A 460 26.59 -5.90 -18.00
CA ASN A 460 27.06 -4.60 -18.46
C ASN A 460 26.13 -3.44 -18.06
N ASN A 461 24.87 -3.72 -17.71
CA ASN A 461 23.86 -2.74 -17.35
C ASN A 461 23.29 -2.92 -15.93
N GLY A 462 23.82 -3.84 -15.13
CA GLY A 462 23.31 -4.06 -13.77
C GLY A 462 23.95 -5.26 -13.07
N ALA A 463 23.39 -5.60 -11.90
CA ALA A 463 23.75 -6.77 -11.13
C ALA A 463 22.51 -7.66 -10.90
N ILE A 464 22.70 -8.97 -10.95
CA ILE A 464 21.67 -9.97 -10.67
C ILE A 464 22.12 -10.77 -9.45
N TYR A 465 21.37 -10.67 -8.36
CA TYR A 465 21.50 -11.54 -7.22
C TYR A 465 20.65 -12.79 -7.46
N LEU A 466 21.29 -13.95 -7.63
CA LEU A 466 20.59 -15.23 -7.71
C LEU A 466 20.20 -15.65 -6.29
N MET A 467 18.90 -15.57 -6.01
CA MET A 467 18.34 -15.77 -4.67
C MET A 467 17.83 -17.20 -4.47
N ASP A 468 18.17 -17.77 -3.30
CA ASP A 468 17.63 -19.05 -2.83
C ASP A 468 16.30 -18.87 -2.09
N GLU A 469 15.53 -17.86 -2.46
CA GLU A 469 14.19 -17.56 -1.97
C GLU A 469 13.45 -16.63 -2.94
N VAL A 470 12.13 -16.49 -2.74
CA VAL A 470 11.31 -15.51 -3.45
C VAL A 470 10.90 -14.41 -2.47
N LEU A 471 11.33 -13.18 -2.72
CA LEU A 471 10.95 -12.02 -1.92
C LEU A 471 9.53 -11.60 -2.33
N THR A 472 8.55 -12.09 -1.58
CA THR A 472 7.12 -11.90 -1.88
C THR A 472 6.70 -10.45 -1.65
N PRO A 473 6.02 -9.79 -2.61
CA PRO A 473 5.45 -8.47 -2.39
C PRO A 473 4.46 -8.47 -1.23
N ALA A 474 4.43 -7.40 -0.44
CA ALA A 474 3.44 -7.23 0.63
C ALA A 474 2.01 -7.34 0.09
N GLN A 475 1.77 -6.88 -1.13
CA GLN A 475 0.50 -7.01 -1.83
C GLN A 475 -0.02 -8.46 -1.93
N TYR A 476 0.86 -9.46 -2.05
CA TYR A 476 0.45 -10.87 -2.10
C TYR A 476 0.35 -11.52 -0.72
N ALA A 477 1.07 -11.00 0.24
CA ALA A 477 1.06 -11.47 1.62
C ALA A 477 -0.08 -10.88 2.46
N ALA A 478 -0.60 -9.71 2.07
CA ALA A 478 -1.64 -8.99 2.79
C ALA A 478 -3.02 -9.67 2.71
N VAL A 479 -3.87 -9.38 3.70
CA VAL A 479 -5.29 -9.82 3.73
C VAL A 479 -6.10 -9.33 2.53
N SER A 480 -5.66 -8.28 1.84
CA SER A 480 -6.29 -7.77 0.62
C SER A 480 -5.96 -8.58 -0.65
N ALA A 481 -4.96 -9.48 -0.58
CA ALA A 481 -4.52 -10.25 -1.75
C ALA A 481 -5.64 -11.07 -2.41
N PRO A 482 -6.52 -11.78 -1.67
CA PRO A 482 -7.62 -12.51 -2.29
C PRO A 482 -8.59 -11.63 -3.08
N ALA A 483 -8.89 -10.41 -2.58
CA ALA A 483 -9.73 -9.45 -3.30
C ALA A 483 -9.03 -8.91 -4.56
N TYR A 484 -7.71 -8.75 -4.52
CA TYR A 484 -6.91 -8.28 -5.65
C TYR A 484 -6.92 -9.27 -6.83
N VAL A 485 -6.87 -10.58 -6.55
CA VAL A 485 -6.77 -11.60 -7.60
C VAL A 485 -8.12 -12.17 -8.04
N SER A 486 -9.18 -11.99 -7.26
CA SER A 486 -10.47 -12.64 -7.52
C SER A 486 -11.32 -11.88 -8.54
N LYS A 487 -11.91 -12.63 -9.48
CA LYS A 487 -12.85 -12.10 -10.47
C LYS A 487 -14.25 -11.82 -9.90
N ASP A 488 -14.55 -12.29 -8.71
CA ASP A 488 -15.84 -12.12 -8.02
C ASP A 488 -15.76 -11.25 -6.73
N MET A 489 -14.67 -10.49 -6.56
CA MET A 489 -14.46 -9.53 -5.48
C MET A 489 -13.98 -8.15 -6.01
N ARG A 490 -14.26 -7.84 -7.27
CA ARG A 490 -13.76 -6.62 -7.94
C ARG A 490 -14.34 -5.33 -7.39
N VAL A 491 -15.59 -5.35 -6.89
CA VAL A 491 -16.20 -4.19 -6.22
C VAL A 491 -15.38 -3.81 -4.99
N MET A 492 -15.02 -4.78 -4.16
CA MET A 492 -14.22 -4.53 -2.97
C MET A 492 -12.76 -4.24 -3.30
N ASN A 493 -12.19 -4.87 -4.31
CA ASN A 493 -10.87 -4.50 -4.81
C ASN A 493 -10.83 -3.04 -5.29
N TYR A 494 -11.86 -2.58 -6.01
CA TYR A 494 -12.01 -1.16 -6.37
C TYR A 494 -12.08 -0.26 -5.13
N ALA A 495 -12.86 -0.67 -4.11
CA ALA A 495 -12.95 0.07 -2.85
C ALA A 495 -11.59 0.20 -2.16
N ILE A 496 -10.83 -0.88 -2.09
CA ILE A 496 -9.50 -0.89 -1.47
C ILE A 496 -8.51 -0.01 -2.25
N GLN A 497 -8.50 -0.11 -3.59
CA GLN A 497 -7.46 0.47 -4.44
C GLN A 497 -7.73 1.92 -4.86
N LYS A 498 -8.99 2.27 -5.16
CA LYS A 498 -9.33 3.47 -5.94
C LYS A 498 -10.39 4.37 -5.33
N LEU A 499 -10.96 3.99 -4.19
CA LEU A 499 -12.06 4.74 -3.61
C LEU A 499 -11.67 6.17 -3.25
N THR A 500 -12.48 7.14 -3.68
CA THR A 500 -12.41 8.52 -3.21
C THR A 500 -13.61 8.82 -2.30
N TRP A 501 -13.34 9.44 -1.16
CA TRP A 501 -14.35 9.84 -0.18
C TRP A 501 -14.18 11.33 0.15
N MET A 502 -15.26 12.09 0.10
CA MET A 502 -15.25 13.56 0.30
C MET A 502 -14.18 14.28 -0.56
N GLY A 503 -13.97 13.82 -1.80
CA GLY A 503 -13.00 14.41 -2.73
C GLY A 503 -11.53 14.05 -2.46
N THR A 504 -11.26 13.20 -1.47
CA THR A 504 -9.91 12.74 -1.14
C THR A 504 -9.77 11.25 -1.42
N ALA A 505 -8.66 10.84 -2.04
CA ALA A 505 -8.37 9.43 -2.22
C ALA A 505 -8.18 8.73 -0.86
N LYS A 506 -8.93 7.65 -0.64
CA LYS A 506 -8.77 6.79 0.54
C LYS A 506 -7.63 5.81 0.25
N ASN A 507 -6.50 6.00 0.85
CA ASN A 507 -5.38 5.07 0.69
C ASN A 507 -5.56 3.81 1.55
N PHE A 508 -6.71 3.12 1.36
CA PHE A 508 -7.03 1.93 2.14
C PHE A 508 -6.14 0.75 1.76
N TYR A 509 -5.67 0.74 0.54
CA TYR A 509 -4.67 -0.23 0.07
C TYR A 509 -3.42 -0.21 0.97
N ALA A 510 -2.79 0.96 1.14
CA ALA A 510 -1.62 1.08 2.01
C ALA A 510 -1.90 0.72 3.47
N TYR A 511 -3.13 1.00 3.97
CA TYR A 511 -3.53 0.61 5.30
C TYR A 511 -3.57 -0.92 5.48
N LEU A 512 -4.11 -1.66 4.50
CA LEU A 512 -4.16 -3.12 4.54
C LEU A 512 -2.82 -3.81 4.22
N LEU A 513 -1.83 -3.07 3.72
CA LEU A 513 -0.46 -3.57 3.54
C LEU A 513 0.39 -3.53 4.82
N ALA A 514 -0.10 -2.91 5.90
CA ALA A 514 0.67 -2.80 7.15
C ALA A 514 0.95 -4.18 7.77
N MET A 515 2.16 -4.69 7.58
CA MET A 515 2.58 -6.01 8.08
C MET A 515 2.78 -6.06 9.59
N SER A 516 2.85 -4.89 10.25
CA SER A 516 2.88 -4.76 11.71
C SER A 516 1.51 -4.89 12.37
N SER A 517 0.42 -4.83 11.60
CA SER A 517 -0.97 -4.95 12.09
C SER A 517 -1.50 -6.36 11.86
N ARG A 518 -2.61 -6.71 12.53
CA ARG A 518 -3.36 -7.95 12.33
C ARG A 518 -4.78 -7.62 11.94
N PHE A 519 -5.25 -8.24 10.85
CA PHE A 519 -6.57 -8.00 10.30
C PHE A 519 -7.39 -9.28 10.20
N SER A 520 -8.71 -9.15 10.36
CA SER A 520 -9.70 -10.04 9.77
C SER A 520 -10.50 -9.23 8.76
N LEU A 521 -10.38 -9.58 7.48
CA LEU A 521 -11.04 -8.88 6.38
C LEU A 521 -12.17 -9.74 5.82
N PHE A 522 -13.40 -9.23 5.90
CA PHE A 522 -14.57 -9.84 5.29
C PHE A 522 -14.83 -9.21 3.93
N VAL A 523 -14.88 -10.01 2.87
CA VAL A 523 -15.01 -9.51 1.50
C VAL A 523 -16.28 -10.09 0.87
N PRO A 524 -17.35 -9.31 0.69
CA PRO A 524 -18.54 -9.76 0.00
C PRO A 524 -18.24 -10.04 -1.48
N ARG A 525 -18.85 -11.11 -2.03
CA ARG A 525 -18.81 -11.42 -3.46
C ARG A 525 -19.53 -10.32 -4.25
N ASP A 526 -19.07 -10.06 -5.47
CA ASP A 526 -19.74 -9.15 -6.38
C ASP A 526 -21.22 -9.59 -6.60
N GLY A 527 -22.11 -8.63 -6.71
CA GLY A 527 -23.54 -8.89 -6.73
C GLY A 527 -24.15 -8.97 -5.32
N PHE A 528 -23.69 -8.15 -4.41
CA PHE A 528 -24.23 -8.10 -3.04
C PHE A 528 -25.18 -6.93 -2.83
N TRP A 529 -26.12 -7.14 -1.88
CA TRP A 529 -27.03 -6.14 -1.41
C TRP A 529 -26.50 -5.40 -0.19
N TYR A 530 -26.75 -4.10 -0.14
CA TYR A 530 -26.51 -3.25 1.03
C TYR A 530 -27.75 -2.42 1.33
N ILE A 531 -28.30 -2.57 2.53
CA ILE A 531 -29.39 -1.71 3.02
C ILE A 531 -28.78 -0.35 3.36
N ASP A 532 -29.18 0.70 2.65
CA ASP A 532 -28.66 2.06 2.85
C ASP A 532 -29.30 2.72 4.09
N PRO A 533 -28.60 2.77 5.25
CA PRO A 533 -29.19 3.31 6.47
C PRO A 533 -29.53 4.80 6.34
N VAL A 534 -28.78 5.55 5.54
CA VAL A 534 -29.01 6.98 5.34
C VAL A 534 -30.27 7.24 4.53
N SER A 535 -30.76 6.26 3.77
CA SER A 535 -32.00 6.37 3.02
C SER A 535 -33.25 6.42 3.91
N PHE A 536 -33.12 6.02 5.17
CA PHE A 536 -34.17 6.15 6.18
C PHE A 536 -34.28 7.55 6.76
N ILE A 537 -33.31 8.45 6.47
CA ILE A 537 -33.35 9.85 6.90
C ILE A 537 -34.29 10.63 5.99
N PRO A 538 -35.27 11.38 6.55
CA PRO A 538 -36.23 12.13 5.76
C PRO A 538 -35.58 13.19 4.87
N LYS A 539 -35.98 13.23 3.61
CA LYS A 539 -35.72 14.35 2.70
C LYS A 539 -37.03 15.01 2.39
N ASN A 540 -37.18 16.30 2.69
CA ASN A 540 -38.44 17.03 2.49
C ASN A 540 -39.67 16.34 3.12
N ASN A 541 -39.52 15.86 4.36
CA ASN A 541 -40.52 15.09 5.13
C ASN A 541 -40.92 13.73 4.53
N ASN A 542 -40.24 13.25 3.49
CA ASN A 542 -40.46 11.93 2.94
C ASN A 542 -39.26 11.03 3.18
N VAL A 543 -39.53 9.81 3.63
CA VAL A 543 -38.52 8.74 3.76
C VAL A 543 -38.62 7.86 2.51
N THR A 544 -37.49 7.60 1.88
CA THR A 544 -37.38 6.73 0.69
C THR A 544 -36.36 5.66 0.92
N PRO A 545 -36.68 4.64 1.75
CA PRO A 545 -35.73 3.56 2.05
C PRO A 545 -35.34 2.83 0.77
N ARG A 546 -34.04 2.51 0.68
CA ARG A 546 -33.48 1.82 -0.47
C ARG A 546 -32.45 0.80 -0.09
N ALA A 547 -32.35 -0.25 -0.89
CA ALA A 547 -31.20 -1.14 -0.95
C ALA A 547 -30.36 -0.77 -2.18
N ILE A 548 -29.06 -0.94 -2.07
CA ILE A 548 -28.12 -0.75 -3.16
C ILE A 548 -27.57 -2.13 -3.54
N TYR A 549 -27.71 -2.49 -4.81
CA TYR A 549 -27.08 -3.68 -5.37
C TYR A 549 -25.75 -3.28 -6.00
N TYR A 550 -24.65 -3.77 -5.45
CA TYR A 550 -23.30 -3.51 -5.95
C TYR A 550 -22.84 -4.68 -6.80
N ASP A 551 -22.44 -4.41 -8.03
CA ASP A 551 -21.88 -5.39 -8.93
C ASP A 551 -20.78 -4.81 -9.81
N TRP A 552 -20.11 -5.68 -10.58
CA TRP A 552 -19.09 -5.29 -11.54
C TRP A 552 -19.66 -5.32 -12.96
N ASN A 553 -19.47 -4.23 -13.70
CA ASN A 553 -19.88 -4.17 -15.08
C ASN A 553 -18.71 -4.55 -16.01
N GLU A 554 -18.75 -5.74 -16.55
CA GLU A 554 -17.73 -6.29 -17.45
C GLU A 554 -17.49 -5.44 -18.71
N LYS A 555 -18.53 -4.78 -19.23
CA LYS A 555 -18.42 -4.02 -20.49
C LYS A 555 -17.68 -2.70 -20.31
N THR A 556 -17.83 -2.08 -19.14
CA THR A 556 -17.20 -0.78 -18.83
C THR A 556 -16.02 -0.91 -17.89
N ASP A 557 -15.72 -2.13 -17.43
CA ASP A 557 -14.69 -2.45 -16.44
C ASP A 557 -14.74 -1.50 -15.24
N ALA A 558 -15.95 -1.40 -14.64
CA ALA A 558 -16.23 -0.46 -13.57
C ALA A 558 -17.23 -0.98 -12.56
N MET A 559 -17.09 -0.54 -11.31
CA MET A 559 -18.05 -0.75 -10.25
C MET A 559 -19.38 -0.09 -10.60
N ARG A 560 -20.49 -0.78 -10.36
CA ARG A 560 -21.85 -0.28 -10.51
C ARG A 560 -22.62 -0.48 -9.21
N GLY A 561 -23.35 0.56 -8.80
CA GLY A 561 -24.35 0.51 -7.71
C GLY A 561 -25.72 0.88 -8.24
N THR A 562 -26.69 -0.02 -8.08
CA THR A 562 -28.07 0.20 -8.51
C THR A 562 -28.99 0.23 -7.31
N SER A 563 -29.77 1.31 -7.17
CA SER A 563 -30.70 1.49 -6.05
C SER A 563 -32.04 0.87 -6.32
N TYR A 564 -32.60 0.17 -5.34
CA TYR A 564 -33.93 -0.44 -5.35
C TYR A 564 -34.75 0.01 -4.14
N PRO A 565 -36.07 0.23 -4.28
CA PRO A 565 -36.91 0.66 -3.16
C PRO A 565 -37.06 -0.44 -2.12
N ILE A 566 -37.09 -0.07 -0.86
CA ILE A 566 -37.46 -0.94 0.26
C ILE A 566 -38.85 -0.55 0.75
N THR A 567 -39.72 -1.55 0.88
CA THR A 567 -40.93 -1.44 1.70
C THR A 567 -40.59 -2.02 3.09
N TYR A 568 -40.60 -1.18 4.12
CA TYR A 568 -40.25 -1.55 5.50
C TYR A 568 -41.48 -1.44 6.39
N ASP A 569 -41.81 -2.50 7.09
CA ASP A 569 -42.85 -2.51 8.13
C ASP A 569 -42.22 -2.26 9.49
N PHE A 570 -42.37 -1.08 10.03
CA PHE A 570 -41.81 -0.67 11.31
C PHE A 570 -42.42 -1.41 12.52
N GLN A 571 -43.60 -2.01 12.37
CA GLN A 571 -44.28 -2.74 13.44
C GLN A 571 -43.65 -4.13 13.62
N THR A 572 -43.43 -4.82 12.54
CA THR A 572 -42.90 -6.21 12.54
C THR A 572 -41.37 -6.27 12.34
N GLY A 573 -40.75 -5.19 11.84
CA GLY A 573 -39.37 -5.18 11.42
C GLY A 573 -39.12 -5.90 10.09
N THR A 574 -40.17 -6.38 9.40
CA THR A 574 -40.01 -7.07 8.12
C THR A 574 -39.85 -6.08 6.96
N TYR A 575 -39.15 -6.52 5.94
CA TYR A 575 -38.95 -5.69 4.76
C TYR A 575 -38.95 -6.51 3.47
N THR A 576 -39.19 -5.82 2.35
CA THR A 576 -39.06 -6.36 1.00
C THR A 576 -38.33 -5.39 0.11
N ILE A 577 -37.43 -5.91 -0.74
CA ILE A 577 -36.72 -5.13 -1.77
C ILE A 577 -37.55 -5.25 -3.06
N GLY A 578 -37.86 -4.11 -3.68
CA GLY A 578 -38.63 -4.11 -4.93
C GLY A 578 -37.78 -4.59 -6.12
N ASP A 579 -38.42 -5.13 -7.13
CA ASP A 579 -37.77 -5.72 -8.32
C ASP A 579 -37.33 -4.70 -9.38
N THR A 580 -37.78 -3.45 -9.28
CA THR A 580 -37.52 -2.41 -10.29
C THR A 580 -36.56 -1.36 -9.73
N PRO A 581 -35.45 -1.05 -10.46
CA PRO A 581 -34.57 0.02 -10.06
C PRO A 581 -35.24 1.38 -9.91
N MET A 582 -34.79 2.14 -8.92
CA MET A 582 -35.31 3.47 -8.65
C MET A 582 -34.88 4.46 -9.74
N SER A 583 -35.82 5.21 -10.31
CA SER A 583 -35.57 6.36 -11.20
C SER A 583 -35.44 7.68 -10.42
N THR A 584 -36.14 7.78 -9.26
CA THR A 584 -36.14 8.93 -8.37
C THR A 584 -35.70 8.50 -6.99
N GLY A 585 -34.80 9.25 -6.35
CA GLY A 585 -34.25 8.91 -5.03
C GLY A 585 -33.17 7.83 -5.08
N ALA A 586 -32.69 7.45 -6.27
CA ALA A 586 -31.51 6.59 -6.42
C ALA A 586 -30.25 7.25 -5.84
N ALA A 587 -29.31 6.44 -5.36
CA ALA A 587 -28.03 6.93 -4.87
C ALA A 587 -27.20 7.56 -5.99
N SER A 588 -26.68 8.76 -5.77
CA SER A 588 -25.71 9.39 -6.65
C SER A 588 -24.34 8.67 -6.58
N SER A 589 -23.45 8.94 -7.53
CA SER A 589 -22.09 8.37 -7.51
C SER A 589 -21.33 8.70 -6.23
N THR A 590 -21.52 9.89 -5.69
CA THR A 590 -20.93 10.32 -4.42
C THR A 590 -21.50 9.52 -3.24
N GLU A 591 -22.82 9.30 -3.20
CA GLU A 591 -23.46 8.48 -2.18
C GLU A 591 -23.03 7.02 -2.29
N LEU A 592 -22.90 6.47 -3.51
CA LEU A 592 -22.40 5.11 -3.72
C LEU A 592 -20.98 4.93 -3.17
N SER A 593 -20.08 5.88 -3.45
CA SER A 593 -18.71 5.85 -2.92
C SER A 593 -18.67 5.97 -1.39
N ASP A 594 -19.52 6.81 -0.81
CA ASP A 594 -19.64 6.99 0.64
C ASP A 594 -20.10 5.69 1.33
N ARG A 595 -21.15 5.04 0.81
CA ARG A 595 -21.64 3.76 1.35
C ARG A 595 -20.62 2.64 1.17
N LEU A 596 -19.91 2.63 0.04
CA LEU A 596 -18.85 1.64 -0.19
C LEU A 596 -17.68 1.83 0.78
N ASN A 597 -17.34 3.08 1.17
CA ASN A 597 -16.38 3.34 2.24
C ASN A 597 -16.88 2.81 3.60
N ASP A 598 -18.14 3.05 3.95
CA ASP A 598 -18.73 2.54 5.20
C ASP A 598 -18.73 1.00 5.25
N ILE A 599 -19.04 0.36 4.12
CA ILE A 599 -18.95 -1.09 3.95
C ILE A 599 -17.51 -1.54 4.20
N LEU A 600 -16.53 -0.98 3.51
CA LEU A 600 -15.12 -1.38 3.61
C LEU A 600 -14.60 -1.26 5.06
N GLU A 601 -14.91 -0.16 5.74
CA GLU A 601 -14.51 0.04 7.13
C GLU A 601 -15.23 -0.89 8.10
N THR A 602 -16.52 -1.21 7.86
CA THR A 602 -17.29 -2.19 8.65
C THR A 602 -16.78 -3.61 8.46
N HIS A 603 -16.27 -3.95 7.27
CA HIS A 603 -15.79 -5.28 6.92
C HIS A 603 -14.32 -5.53 7.33
N THR A 604 -13.65 -4.54 7.90
CA THR A 604 -12.26 -4.63 8.34
C THR A 604 -12.19 -4.63 9.87
N ILE A 605 -11.80 -5.75 10.47
CA ILE A 605 -11.53 -5.84 11.91
C ILE A 605 -10.02 -5.73 12.11
N VAL A 606 -9.59 -4.82 13.00
CA VAL A 606 -8.20 -4.66 13.41
C VAL A 606 -8.04 -5.30 14.78
N HIS A 607 -7.14 -6.25 14.89
CA HIS A 607 -6.82 -6.89 16.14
C HIS A 607 -5.69 -6.11 16.81
N GLU A 608 -6.02 -5.47 17.93
CA GLU A 608 -5.02 -4.82 18.78
C GLU A 608 -4.21 -5.90 19.48
N ASP A 609 -2.93 -5.89 19.27
CA ASP A 609 -2.02 -6.76 20.00
C ASP A 609 -1.93 -6.26 21.44
N LYS A 610 -2.30 -7.11 22.39
CA LYS A 610 -2.18 -6.81 23.83
C LYS A 610 -0.82 -7.22 24.39
N THR A 611 0.01 -7.82 23.58
CA THR A 611 1.34 -8.28 23.97
C THR A 611 2.40 -7.46 23.24
N ASP A 612 3.54 -7.34 23.89
CA ASP A 612 4.75 -6.70 23.39
C ASP A 612 5.02 -7.07 21.91
N VAL A 613 5.39 -6.07 21.13
CA VAL A 613 5.65 -6.16 19.68
C VAL A 613 6.65 -7.27 19.29
N SER A 614 7.46 -7.74 20.24
CA SER A 614 8.38 -8.88 20.09
C SER A 614 7.72 -10.25 20.25
N GLY A 615 6.47 -10.32 20.71
CA GLY A 615 5.75 -11.55 21.01
C GLY A 615 4.34 -11.52 20.44
N ILE A 616 4.19 -11.26 19.13
CA ILE A 616 2.91 -11.52 18.46
C ILE A 616 2.61 -12.99 18.69
N ASP A 617 1.63 -13.26 19.56
CA ASP A 617 1.13 -14.61 19.72
C ASP A 617 0.44 -15.00 18.41
N GLU A 618 1.17 -15.67 17.54
CA GLU A 618 0.70 -16.15 16.25
C GLU A 618 -0.46 -17.14 16.41
N THR A 619 -0.68 -17.64 17.62
CA THR A 619 -1.82 -18.49 17.98
C THR A 619 -3.07 -17.70 18.32
N ALA A 620 -2.97 -16.38 18.61
CA ALA A 620 -4.12 -15.49 18.77
C ALA A 620 -4.62 -15.03 17.40
N THR A 621 -5.26 -15.92 16.69
CA THR A 621 -5.62 -15.78 15.29
C THR A 621 -6.94 -15.02 15.11
N GLY A 622 -6.88 -13.71 15.17
CA GLY A 622 -7.97 -12.87 14.69
C GLY A 622 -9.32 -13.19 15.36
N VAL A 623 -10.33 -13.47 14.55
CA VAL A 623 -11.68 -13.84 15.03
C VAL A 623 -11.81 -15.30 15.46
N GLU A 624 -10.80 -16.14 15.33
CA GLU A 624 -10.84 -17.57 15.70
C GLU A 624 -10.62 -17.83 17.19
N CYS A 625 -11.27 -17.07 18.04
CA CYS A 625 -11.26 -17.23 19.49
C CYS A 625 -12.66 -17.51 20.01
N ASP A 626 -12.81 -17.56 21.34
CA ASP A 626 -14.12 -17.77 21.98
C ASP A 626 -14.99 -16.51 22.04
N GLN A 627 -14.45 -15.35 21.63
CA GLN A 627 -15.19 -14.10 21.51
C GLN A 627 -16.05 -14.10 20.25
N HIS A 628 -17.25 -13.53 20.34
CA HIS A 628 -18.18 -13.41 19.22
C HIS A 628 -18.32 -11.98 18.70
N TYR A 629 -18.18 -10.97 19.55
CA TYR A 629 -18.34 -9.55 19.19
C TYR A 629 -16.98 -8.91 18.95
N PHE A 630 -16.80 -8.37 17.75
CA PHE A 630 -15.59 -7.66 17.35
C PHE A 630 -15.93 -6.24 16.88
N LEU A 631 -15.03 -5.31 17.08
CA LEU A 631 -15.19 -3.95 16.58
C LEU A 631 -14.44 -3.80 15.26
N SER A 632 -15.15 -3.32 14.26
CA SER A 632 -14.56 -3.01 12.96
C SER A 632 -13.80 -1.67 13.00
N LYS A 633 -13.13 -1.35 11.89
CA LYS A 633 -12.32 -0.13 11.79
C LYS A 633 -13.11 1.16 12.04
N ASN A 634 -14.36 1.25 11.58
CA ASN A 634 -15.23 2.40 11.89
C ASN A 634 -15.92 2.31 13.27
N GLY A 635 -15.66 1.25 14.04
CA GLY A 635 -16.26 1.00 15.34
C GLY A 635 -17.58 0.23 15.31
N ALA A 636 -18.08 -0.16 14.16
CA ALA A 636 -19.27 -1.00 14.04
C ALA A 636 -19.02 -2.38 14.67
N PRO A 637 -19.91 -2.85 15.54
CA PRO A 637 -19.82 -4.22 16.06
C PRO A 637 -20.14 -5.25 14.97
N VAL A 638 -19.31 -6.27 14.89
CA VAL A 638 -19.53 -7.46 14.04
C VAL A 638 -19.62 -8.68 14.93
N TYR A 639 -20.69 -9.46 14.76
CA TYR A 639 -20.92 -10.69 15.47
C TYR A 639 -20.51 -11.89 14.61
N VAL A 640 -19.67 -12.77 15.14
CA VAL A 640 -19.11 -13.92 14.44
C VAL A 640 -19.54 -15.21 15.11
N LYS A 641 -20.08 -16.15 14.33
CA LYS A 641 -20.44 -17.51 14.75
C LYS A 641 -19.53 -18.54 14.10
N ASN A 642 -19.18 -19.58 14.83
CA ASN A 642 -18.48 -20.75 14.32
C ASN A 642 -17.18 -20.41 13.55
N ALA A 643 -16.41 -19.45 14.03
CA ALA A 643 -15.26 -18.90 13.31
C ALA A 643 -14.29 -19.97 12.79
N LYS A 644 -14.02 -21.02 13.56
CA LYS A 644 -13.12 -22.15 13.17
C LYS A 644 -13.66 -23.04 12.07
N GLN A 645 -14.94 -22.91 11.68
CA GLN A 645 -15.55 -23.72 10.63
C GLN A 645 -15.31 -23.15 9.22
N HIS A 646 -14.81 -21.91 9.11
CA HIS A 646 -14.54 -21.25 7.84
C HIS A 646 -15.73 -21.42 6.84
N ALA A 647 -15.45 -21.79 5.60
CA ALA A 647 -16.45 -21.98 4.56
C ALA A 647 -17.47 -23.11 4.85
N SER A 648 -17.25 -23.94 5.88
CA SER A 648 -18.19 -25.04 6.23
C SER A 648 -19.29 -24.65 7.21
N GLY A 649 -19.25 -23.43 7.79
CA GLY A 649 -20.29 -23.05 8.74
C GLY A 649 -20.08 -21.76 9.51
N MET A 650 -19.05 -20.97 9.19
CA MET A 650 -18.84 -19.65 9.77
C MET A 650 -19.86 -18.65 9.22
N GLU A 651 -20.46 -17.87 10.11
CA GLU A 651 -21.43 -16.84 9.79
C GLU A 651 -21.03 -15.52 10.46
N VAL A 652 -21.37 -14.40 9.82
CA VAL A 652 -21.12 -13.06 10.34
C VAL A 652 -22.38 -12.20 10.23
N GLN A 653 -22.59 -11.34 11.22
CA GLN A 653 -23.75 -10.45 11.32
C GLN A 653 -23.32 -9.06 11.75
N GLY A 654 -23.89 -8.03 11.13
CA GLY A 654 -23.89 -6.67 11.67
C GLY A 654 -25.15 -6.41 12.51
N GLY A 655 -25.35 -5.16 12.93
CA GLY A 655 -26.52 -4.78 13.73
C GLY A 655 -27.84 -5.06 13.01
N TRP A 656 -27.93 -4.79 11.70
CA TRP A 656 -29.09 -5.14 10.89
C TRP A 656 -29.37 -6.65 10.92
N GLY A 657 -28.34 -7.46 10.66
CA GLY A 657 -28.47 -8.91 10.63
C GLY A 657 -28.94 -9.51 11.96
N LEU A 658 -28.42 -8.98 13.09
CA LEU A 658 -28.88 -9.38 14.43
C LEU A 658 -30.32 -9.00 14.71
N GLN A 659 -30.81 -7.88 14.18
CA GLN A 659 -32.19 -7.42 14.37
C GLN A 659 -33.19 -8.18 13.49
N HIS A 660 -32.76 -8.72 12.33
CA HIS A 660 -33.63 -9.39 11.36
C HIS A 660 -33.38 -10.91 11.27
N ASP A 661 -32.49 -11.45 12.12
CA ASP A 661 -32.08 -12.88 12.10
C ASP A 661 -31.49 -13.28 10.74
N GLU A 662 -30.68 -12.38 10.14
CA GLU A 662 -30.00 -12.57 8.87
C GLU A 662 -28.50 -12.68 9.10
N SER A 663 -27.85 -13.70 8.52
CA SER A 663 -26.39 -13.86 8.60
C SER A 663 -25.75 -13.95 7.21
N GLN A 664 -24.53 -13.48 7.09
CA GLN A 664 -23.70 -13.67 5.91
C GLN A 664 -22.80 -14.89 6.13
N LYS A 665 -22.77 -15.80 5.17
CA LYS A 665 -21.99 -17.05 5.25
C LYS A 665 -20.62 -16.86 4.64
N VAL A 666 -19.61 -17.38 5.30
CA VAL A 666 -18.27 -17.49 4.70
C VAL A 666 -18.30 -18.59 3.63
N VAL A 667 -17.93 -18.23 2.41
CA VAL A 667 -17.91 -19.13 1.24
C VAL A 667 -16.48 -19.54 0.84
N ARG A 668 -15.49 -18.73 1.21
CA ARG A 668 -14.07 -19.00 1.02
C ARG A 668 -13.27 -18.39 2.16
N PHE A 669 -12.16 -19.04 2.50
CA PHE A 669 -11.21 -18.60 3.51
C PHE A 669 -9.79 -18.59 2.94
N ASP A 670 -9.06 -17.52 3.18
CA ASP A 670 -7.66 -17.38 2.79
C ASP A 670 -6.84 -16.98 4.03
N ASP A 671 -5.97 -17.89 4.46
CA ASP A 671 -5.03 -17.63 5.55
C ASP A 671 -3.82 -16.83 5.01
N LYS A 672 -3.72 -15.58 5.42
CA LYS A 672 -2.62 -14.66 5.13
C LYS A 672 -1.89 -14.28 6.42
N THR A 673 -1.73 -15.24 7.32
CA THR A 673 -0.90 -15.06 8.52
C THR A 673 0.59 -15.29 8.21
N ARG A 674 1.47 -14.87 9.10
CA ARG A 674 2.92 -15.12 8.98
C ARG A 674 3.26 -16.58 9.00
N GLU A 675 2.51 -17.40 9.72
CA GLU A 675 2.74 -18.83 9.84
C GLU A 675 2.61 -19.52 8.48
N THR A 676 1.62 -19.12 7.67
CA THR A 676 1.36 -19.73 6.37
C THR A 676 2.24 -19.14 5.26
N ASN A 677 2.52 -17.81 5.28
CA ASN A 677 3.18 -17.10 4.18
C ASN A 677 4.54 -16.46 4.57
N GLY A 678 5.00 -16.67 5.81
CA GLY A 678 6.24 -16.06 6.30
C GLY A 678 6.16 -14.55 6.59
N ASN A 679 5.31 -13.79 5.89
CA ASN A 679 5.19 -12.36 6.02
C ASN A 679 3.77 -11.85 5.74
N GLY A 680 2.76 -12.42 6.38
CA GLY A 680 1.36 -12.00 6.23
C GLY A 680 0.84 -11.20 7.41
N ASN A 681 -0.35 -10.62 7.28
CA ASN A 681 -0.94 -9.74 8.29
C ASN A 681 -2.38 -10.08 8.69
N GLY A 682 -2.87 -11.28 8.45
CA GLY A 682 -4.15 -11.73 8.98
C GLY A 682 -4.90 -12.74 8.13
N MET A 683 -6.22 -12.73 8.23
CA MET A 683 -7.11 -13.69 7.58
C MET A 683 -8.16 -12.98 6.75
N ALA A 684 -8.42 -13.47 5.54
CA ALA A 684 -9.44 -12.97 4.65
C ALA A 684 -10.58 -13.99 4.50
N TYR A 685 -11.80 -13.50 4.58
CA TYR A 685 -13.01 -14.30 4.50
C TYR A 685 -13.90 -13.75 3.38
N GLN A 686 -14.11 -14.52 2.33
CA GLN A 686 -15.11 -14.19 1.33
C GLN A 686 -16.49 -14.56 1.88
N ILE A 687 -17.45 -13.63 1.84
CA ILE A 687 -18.80 -13.79 2.33
C ILE A 687 -19.83 -13.61 1.21
N ASP A 688 -21.02 -14.21 1.37
CA ASP A 688 -22.07 -14.20 0.36
C ASP A 688 -22.86 -12.89 0.27
N GLY A 689 -22.70 -11.97 1.21
CA GLY A 689 -23.33 -10.65 1.21
C GLY A 689 -22.63 -9.66 2.12
N ALA A 690 -23.08 -8.40 2.15
CA ALA A 690 -22.48 -7.35 2.96
C ALA A 690 -22.94 -7.42 4.43
N ILE A 691 -22.04 -7.10 5.36
CA ILE A 691 -22.33 -6.87 6.77
C ILE A 691 -22.97 -5.47 6.87
N VAL A 692 -24.23 -5.40 7.25
CA VAL A 692 -24.99 -4.15 7.34
C VAL A 692 -25.11 -3.72 8.80
N PRO A 693 -24.71 -2.45 9.14
CA PRO A 693 -24.91 -1.88 10.45
C PRO A 693 -26.39 -1.67 10.76
N THR A 694 -26.70 -1.44 12.05
CA THR A 694 -28.08 -1.13 12.47
C THR A 694 -28.57 0.22 11.91
N ILE A 695 -29.90 0.33 11.75
CA ILE A 695 -30.61 1.61 11.52
C ILE A 695 -31.19 2.19 12.81
N GLU A 696 -30.98 1.55 13.96
CA GLU A 696 -31.50 1.98 15.25
C GLU A 696 -30.52 2.92 15.97
N SER A 697 -31.01 4.06 16.48
CA SER A 697 -30.25 5.00 17.32
C SER A 697 -30.45 4.69 18.79
N VAL A 698 -29.64 5.28 19.69
CA VAL A 698 -29.88 5.18 21.14
C VAL A 698 -31.24 5.70 21.52
N TYR A 699 -31.69 6.80 20.93
CA TYR A 699 -32.99 7.38 21.16
C TYR A 699 -34.11 6.42 20.77
N SER A 700 -34.05 5.87 19.54
CA SER A 700 -35.11 4.96 19.05
C SER A 700 -35.14 3.64 19.83
N ALA A 701 -34.01 3.13 20.26
CA ALA A 701 -33.95 1.92 21.11
C ALA A 701 -34.62 2.16 22.45
N LEU A 702 -34.41 3.30 23.09
CA LEU A 702 -35.11 3.65 24.33
C LEU A 702 -36.59 3.91 24.14
N TYR A 703 -36.96 4.70 23.11
CA TYR A 703 -38.34 5.00 22.76
C TYR A 703 -39.18 3.74 22.52
N ASN A 704 -38.62 2.79 21.77
CA ASN A 704 -39.30 1.56 21.41
C ASN A 704 -39.34 0.49 22.53
N ASN A 705 -38.70 0.76 23.68
CA ASN A 705 -38.71 -0.13 24.87
C ASN A 705 -39.19 0.60 26.15
N GLN A 706 -40.12 1.59 26.00
CA GLN A 706 -40.67 2.35 27.14
C GLN A 706 -41.47 1.48 28.10
N ASP A 707 -41.94 0.32 27.69
CA ASP A 707 -42.58 -0.67 28.55
C ASP A 707 -41.66 -1.21 29.67
N LYS A 708 -40.34 -1.08 29.50
CA LYS A 708 -39.29 -1.59 30.40
C LYS A 708 -38.44 -0.48 30.99
N PHE A 709 -38.19 0.59 30.20
CA PHE A 709 -37.20 1.64 30.48
C PHE A 709 -37.78 3.06 30.31
N GLY A 710 -39.12 3.18 30.37
CA GLY A 710 -39.84 4.43 30.12
C GLY A 710 -39.44 5.55 31.07
N LYS A 711 -39.20 5.24 32.36
CA LYS A 711 -38.79 6.24 33.34
C LYS A 711 -37.38 6.78 33.06
N PHE A 712 -36.44 5.94 32.66
CA PHE A 712 -35.10 6.40 32.27
C PHE A 712 -35.14 7.25 30.99
N PHE A 713 -35.95 6.82 30.02
CA PHE A 713 -36.14 7.57 28.80
C PHE A 713 -36.77 8.94 29.06
N GLU A 714 -37.82 9.01 29.87
CA GLU A 714 -38.46 10.27 30.27
C GLU A 714 -37.48 11.26 30.90
N LEU A 715 -36.58 10.78 31.77
CA LEU A 715 -35.54 11.62 32.38
C LEU A 715 -34.52 12.14 31.36
N CYS A 716 -34.23 11.37 30.30
CA CYS A 716 -33.27 11.76 29.25
C CYS A 716 -33.87 12.73 28.23
N GLU A 717 -35.19 12.65 27.95
CA GLU A 717 -35.87 13.31 26.82
C GLU A 717 -36.68 14.55 27.23
N ALA A 718 -36.99 14.75 28.53
CA ALA A 718 -37.86 15.82 29.00
C ALA A 718 -37.43 17.22 28.55
N ASP A 719 -38.39 18.06 28.17
CA ASP A 719 -38.17 19.49 27.98
C ASP A 719 -37.93 20.18 29.34
N ASN A 720 -36.75 20.67 29.53
CA ASN A 720 -36.26 21.30 30.75
C ASN A 720 -35.86 22.78 30.54
N SER A 721 -36.22 23.37 29.40
CA SER A 721 -35.79 24.71 29.01
C SER A 721 -36.18 25.80 30.01
N GLU A 722 -37.40 25.79 30.55
CA GLU A 722 -37.86 26.78 31.52
C GLU A 722 -37.13 26.67 32.85
N ILE A 723 -36.87 25.44 33.31
CA ILE A 723 -36.06 25.18 34.51
C ILE A 723 -34.64 25.73 34.34
N LEU A 724 -34.03 25.46 33.22
CA LEU A 724 -32.66 25.89 32.91
C LEU A 724 -32.52 27.39 32.75
N GLU A 725 -33.49 28.06 32.14
CA GLU A 725 -33.50 29.53 32.03
C GLU A 725 -33.60 30.17 33.42
N THR A 726 -34.46 29.64 34.30
CA THR A 726 -34.61 30.10 35.69
C THR A 726 -33.31 29.91 36.49
N LEU A 727 -32.61 28.81 36.28
CA LEU A 727 -31.38 28.42 37.01
C LEU A 727 -30.07 28.88 36.34
N LYS A 728 -30.14 29.55 35.24
CA LYS A 728 -28.94 30.03 34.48
C LYS A 728 -27.97 30.83 35.34
N PRO A 729 -28.40 31.74 36.28
CA PRO A 729 -27.48 32.47 37.14
C PRO A 729 -26.63 31.58 38.04
N TYR A 730 -27.05 30.36 38.31
CA TYR A 730 -26.39 29.40 39.21
C TYR A 730 -25.60 28.30 38.48
N LEU A 731 -25.98 28.01 37.24
CA LEU A 731 -25.43 26.88 36.44
C LEU A 731 -24.49 27.32 35.31
N ASN A 732 -24.59 28.60 34.86
CA ASN A 732 -23.80 29.11 33.72
C ASN A 732 -22.90 30.33 34.06
N LYS A 733 -22.44 30.47 35.30
CA LYS A 733 -21.57 31.55 35.75
C LYS A 733 -20.22 31.03 36.21
N ASP A 734 -19.17 31.77 35.88
CA ASP A 734 -17.83 31.57 36.42
C ASP A 734 -17.70 32.26 37.81
N ALA A 735 -16.50 32.22 38.40
CA ALA A 735 -16.22 32.81 39.70
C ALA A 735 -16.34 34.33 39.67
N GLU A 736 -16.23 34.98 38.54
CA GLU A 736 -16.33 36.41 38.28
C GLU A 736 -17.77 36.84 37.91
N GLY A 737 -18.72 35.87 37.83
CA GLY A 737 -20.14 36.10 37.52
C GLY A 737 -20.45 36.31 36.03
N LYS A 738 -19.51 35.97 35.14
CA LYS A 738 -19.69 36.03 33.70
C LYS A 738 -20.25 34.70 33.17
N ASP A 739 -21.07 34.80 32.11
CA ASP A 739 -21.58 33.59 31.46
C ASP A 739 -20.44 32.72 30.89
N ILE A 740 -20.43 31.43 31.29
CA ILE A 740 -19.44 30.47 30.80
C ILE A 740 -19.71 30.13 29.33
N TYR A 741 -20.97 29.96 28.98
CA TYR A 741 -21.46 29.57 27.67
C TYR A 741 -22.51 30.55 27.14
N THR A 742 -22.65 30.64 25.81
CA THR A 742 -23.81 31.27 25.20
C THR A 742 -25.09 30.54 25.62
N ASN A 743 -26.26 31.21 25.52
CA ASN A 743 -27.51 30.57 25.92
C ASN A 743 -27.80 29.25 25.20
N ALA A 744 -27.56 29.22 23.89
CA ALA A 744 -27.79 28.02 23.09
C ALA A 744 -26.83 26.86 23.46
N GLU A 745 -25.57 27.17 23.76
CA GLU A 745 -24.59 26.18 24.21
C GLU A 745 -24.91 25.70 25.63
N TYR A 746 -25.34 26.57 26.50
CA TYR A 746 -25.72 26.25 27.86
C TYR A 746 -26.88 25.25 27.88
N LEU A 747 -27.99 25.54 27.19
CA LEU A 747 -29.13 24.63 27.12
C LEU A 747 -28.76 23.24 26.57
N LYS A 748 -27.91 23.20 25.50
CA LYS A 748 -27.43 21.94 24.97
C LYS A 748 -26.64 21.10 25.97
N ARG A 749 -25.84 21.72 26.85
CA ARG A 749 -25.03 20.99 27.84
C ARG A 749 -25.84 20.23 28.87
N TYR A 750 -27.09 20.62 29.09
CA TYR A 750 -28.04 19.97 29.98
C TYR A 750 -29.05 19.07 29.23
N ALA A 751 -28.75 18.72 27.97
CA ALA A 751 -29.48 17.74 27.21
C ALA A 751 -28.67 16.45 27.05
N ILE A 752 -29.30 15.30 27.12
CA ILE A 752 -28.72 14.01 26.79
C ILE A 752 -28.74 13.84 25.26
N PHE A 753 -29.84 14.19 24.62
CA PHE A 753 -30.04 14.08 23.18
C PHE A 753 -30.03 15.45 22.50
N VAL A 754 -29.46 15.52 21.34
CA VAL A 754 -29.43 16.72 20.50
C VAL A 754 -29.82 16.36 19.07
N ASN A 755 -30.39 17.31 18.37
CA ASN A 755 -30.67 17.18 16.96
C ASN A 755 -29.34 17.17 16.17
N GLY A 756 -28.96 16.03 15.61
CA GLY A 756 -27.65 15.79 15.02
C GLY A 756 -27.65 15.51 13.50
N GLY A 757 -28.81 15.55 12.82
CA GLY A 757 -28.93 15.26 11.40
C GLY A 757 -28.79 13.76 11.05
N GLY A 758 -28.98 12.87 12.03
CA GLY A 758 -28.89 11.42 11.87
C GLY A 758 -30.26 10.74 11.61
N LEU A 759 -30.36 9.48 12.03
CA LEU A 759 -31.59 8.67 11.85
C LEU A 759 -32.76 9.21 12.69
N PRO A 760 -33.97 9.27 12.12
CA PRO A 760 -35.17 9.61 12.90
C PRO A 760 -35.60 8.45 13.82
N CYS A 761 -36.39 8.74 14.81
CA CYS A 761 -37.12 7.71 15.57
C CYS A 761 -38.45 7.42 14.90
N PHE A 762 -38.69 6.14 14.62
CA PHE A 762 -39.99 5.66 14.12
C PHE A 762 -40.73 4.99 15.27
N ASP A 763 -42.00 5.37 15.43
CA ASP A 763 -42.93 4.65 16.29
C ASP A 763 -43.22 3.26 15.71
N LYS A 764 -42.92 2.21 16.42
CA LYS A 764 -43.14 0.83 15.99
C LYS A 764 -44.61 0.48 15.75
N GLN A 765 -45.56 1.18 16.41
CA GLN A 765 -46.97 0.87 16.27
C GLN A 765 -47.59 1.53 15.07
N THR A 766 -47.16 2.74 14.74
CA THR A 766 -47.77 3.57 13.69
C THR A 766 -46.92 3.71 12.44
N GLY A 767 -45.62 3.42 12.52
CA GLY A 767 -44.64 3.64 11.46
C GLY A 767 -44.41 5.13 11.17
N THR A 768 -44.89 6.04 12.02
CA THR A 768 -44.71 7.48 11.87
C THR A 768 -43.43 7.96 12.49
N ILE A 769 -42.88 9.06 11.96
CA ILE A 769 -41.71 9.72 12.56
C ILE A 769 -42.12 10.45 13.83
N VAL A 770 -41.55 10.06 14.95
CA VAL A 770 -41.77 10.70 16.25
C VAL A 770 -40.85 11.89 16.46
N THR A 771 -39.59 11.72 16.11
CA THR A 771 -38.59 12.79 16.16
C THR A 771 -37.61 12.65 15.02
N GLN A 772 -37.06 13.78 14.59
CA GLN A 772 -36.01 13.79 13.56
C GLN A 772 -34.65 13.83 14.23
N ALA A 773 -33.78 12.89 13.85
CA ALA A 773 -32.36 12.95 14.00
C ALA A 773 -31.83 13.30 15.40
N THR A 774 -32.07 12.46 16.37
CA THR A 774 -31.66 12.68 17.75
C THR A 774 -30.46 11.81 18.12
N ASN A 775 -29.33 12.42 18.34
CA ASN A 775 -28.09 11.75 18.72
C ASN A 775 -27.71 12.02 20.17
N VAL A 776 -26.95 11.12 20.77
CA VAL A 776 -26.32 11.35 22.07
C VAL A 776 -25.26 12.45 21.91
N ARG A 777 -25.37 13.50 22.74
CA ARG A 777 -24.60 14.74 22.57
C ARG A 777 -23.10 14.59 22.84
N PHE A 778 -22.68 13.79 23.80
CA PHE A 778 -21.32 13.81 24.35
C PHE A 778 -20.39 12.72 23.83
N PHE A 779 -20.85 11.83 22.95
CA PHE A 779 -20.05 10.79 22.32
C PHE A 779 -20.12 10.86 20.79
N SER A 780 -19.56 11.92 20.20
CA SER A 780 -19.43 12.05 18.75
C SER A 780 -18.18 11.34 18.25
N ASN A 781 -18.28 10.48 17.24
CA ASN A 781 -17.18 9.65 16.71
C ASN A 781 -16.60 8.66 17.73
N TYR A 782 -17.41 8.17 18.64
CA TYR A 782 -16.97 7.30 19.73
C TYR A 782 -17.63 5.93 19.66
N ARG A 783 -17.00 4.99 20.35
CA ARG A 783 -17.59 3.69 20.71
C ARG A 783 -17.92 3.76 22.20
N TYR A 784 -19.15 3.42 22.60
CA TYR A 784 -19.56 3.54 23.97
C TYR A 784 -20.60 2.51 24.39
N THR A 785 -20.82 2.38 25.68
CA THR A 785 -21.81 1.48 26.29
C THR A 785 -22.84 2.31 27.03
N VAL A 786 -24.12 1.94 26.92
CA VAL A 786 -25.22 2.56 27.67
C VAL A 786 -25.85 1.51 28.60
N TYR A 787 -25.82 1.79 29.86
CA TYR A 787 -26.50 0.98 30.88
C TYR A 787 -27.86 1.57 31.17
N VAL A 788 -28.94 0.82 30.92
CA VAL A 788 -30.31 1.31 31.03
C VAL A 788 -31.00 0.67 32.24
N PRO A 789 -31.20 1.40 33.33
CA PRO A 789 -31.88 0.90 34.51
C PRO A 789 -33.36 0.62 34.22
N SER A 790 -33.89 -0.48 34.76
CA SER A 790 -35.33 -0.77 34.66
C SER A 790 -36.18 0.27 35.37
N ASP A 791 -37.45 0.38 34.98
CA ASP A 791 -38.39 1.32 35.60
C ASP A 791 -38.54 1.12 37.14
N ALA A 792 -38.48 -0.12 37.60
CA ALA A 792 -38.47 -0.45 39.03
C ALA A 792 -37.20 0.08 39.72
N ALA A 793 -36.03 0.01 39.05
CA ALA A 793 -34.77 0.53 39.59
C ALA A 793 -34.79 2.06 39.68
N ILE A 794 -35.29 2.76 38.67
CA ILE A 794 -35.48 4.22 38.68
C ILE A 794 -36.48 4.63 39.76
N GLN A 795 -37.60 3.94 39.92
CA GLN A 795 -38.58 4.21 40.94
C GLN A 795 -37.97 4.12 42.36
N THR A 796 -37.19 3.09 42.61
CA THR A 796 -36.46 2.94 43.89
C THR A 796 -35.50 4.11 44.13
N ALA A 797 -34.81 4.61 43.10
CA ALA A 797 -33.92 5.75 43.21
C ALA A 797 -34.67 7.06 43.48
N ILE A 798 -35.85 7.26 42.90
CA ILE A 798 -36.72 8.40 43.14
C ILE A 798 -37.19 8.39 44.62
N GLU A 799 -37.59 7.23 45.14
CA GLU A 799 -37.96 7.08 46.56
C GLU A 799 -36.77 7.36 47.50
N ALA A 800 -35.57 7.09 47.07
CA ALA A 800 -34.33 7.47 47.75
C ALA A 800 -33.95 8.94 47.57
N GLY A 801 -34.77 9.77 46.90
CA GLY A 801 -34.60 11.19 46.73
C GLY A 801 -33.86 11.62 45.46
N LEU A 802 -33.74 10.74 44.45
CA LEU A 802 -33.27 11.13 43.10
C LEU A 802 -34.26 12.16 42.51
N PRO A 803 -33.82 13.37 42.13
CA PRO A 803 -34.70 14.34 41.53
C PRO A 803 -35.15 13.91 40.12
N THR A 804 -36.35 14.31 39.75
CA THR A 804 -36.85 14.24 38.36
C THR A 804 -37.08 15.67 37.86
N TRP A 805 -37.16 15.85 36.56
CA TRP A 805 -37.50 17.16 35.98
C TRP A 805 -38.83 17.68 36.51
N GLN A 806 -39.85 16.81 36.68
CA GLN A 806 -41.11 17.15 37.25
C GLN A 806 -40.98 17.60 38.73
N SER A 807 -40.16 16.88 39.56
CA SER A 807 -39.97 17.26 40.95
C SER A 807 -39.23 18.60 41.10
N ILE A 808 -38.29 18.91 40.18
CA ILE A 808 -37.57 20.19 40.13
C ILE A 808 -38.53 21.29 39.71
N ASN A 809 -39.37 21.07 38.70
CA ASN A 809 -40.35 22.00 38.21
C ASN A 809 -41.34 22.40 39.33
N SER A 810 -41.88 21.40 40.04
CA SER A 810 -42.80 21.63 41.17
C SER A 810 -42.08 22.27 42.36
N TYR A 811 -40.78 21.96 42.61
CA TYR A 811 -40.01 22.64 43.67
C TYR A 811 -39.76 24.12 43.38
N LEU A 812 -39.61 24.49 42.14
CA LEU A 812 -39.48 25.88 41.66
C LEU A 812 -40.86 26.56 41.48
N GLU A 813 -41.94 25.80 41.59
CA GLU A 813 -43.34 26.26 41.38
C GLU A 813 -43.57 26.79 39.95
N LEU A 814 -42.83 26.28 38.94
CA LEU A 814 -43.02 26.70 37.54
C LEU A 814 -44.29 26.13 36.92
N ASP A 815 -44.86 25.06 37.51
CA ASP A 815 -46.16 24.48 37.19
C ASP A 815 -47.33 25.29 37.70
N LYS A 816 -47.12 26.42 38.42
CA LYS A 816 -48.13 27.35 38.91
C LYS A 816 -48.05 28.65 38.13
N GLU A 817 -49.27 29.30 38.02
CA GLU A 817 -49.34 30.66 37.47
C GLU A 817 -48.55 31.62 38.40
N PRO A 818 -47.91 32.68 37.88
CA PRO A 818 -47.06 33.57 38.67
C PRO A 818 -47.73 34.13 39.93
N GLU A 819 -49.02 34.39 39.87
CA GLU A 819 -49.79 34.92 40.99
C GLU A 819 -50.08 33.89 42.06
N GLN A 820 -49.88 32.62 41.77
CA GLN A 820 -50.11 31.49 42.68
C GLN A 820 -48.82 31.01 43.36
N ARG A 821 -47.66 31.54 42.91
CA ARG A 821 -46.35 31.17 43.49
C ARG A 821 -46.16 31.73 44.88
N THR A 822 -45.48 31.03 45.74
CA THR A 822 -45.20 31.44 47.11
C THR A 822 -44.35 32.71 47.13
N GLU A 823 -44.81 33.79 47.80
CA GLU A 823 -44.00 34.98 48.01
C GLU A 823 -42.81 34.63 48.92
N MET A 824 -41.60 35.01 48.47
CA MET A 824 -40.32 34.74 49.12
C MET A 824 -39.47 36.00 49.20
N THR A 825 -38.69 36.11 50.24
CA THR A 825 -37.59 37.07 50.28
C THR A 825 -36.51 36.70 49.25
N GLU A 826 -35.71 37.66 48.81
CA GLU A 826 -34.61 37.41 47.89
C GLU A 826 -33.64 36.33 48.38
N ALA A 827 -33.38 36.26 49.71
CA ALA A 827 -32.53 35.24 50.31
C ALA A 827 -33.17 33.82 50.29
N GLU A 828 -34.49 33.74 50.45
CA GLU A 828 -35.24 32.48 50.37
C GLU A 828 -35.30 31.98 48.91
N GLU A 829 -35.50 32.90 47.98
CA GLU A 829 -35.49 32.60 46.57
C GLU A 829 -34.10 32.11 46.09
N GLU A 830 -33.03 32.82 46.48
CA GLU A 830 -31.66 32.35 46.23
C GLU A 830 -31.43 30.96 46.79
N ALA A 831 -31.81 30.71 48.02
CA ALA A 831 -31.64 29.42 48.68
C ALA A 831 -32.42 28.30 47.97
N ARG A 832 -33.65 28.58 47.53
CA ARG A 832 -34.47 27.65 46.72
C ARG A 832 -33.81 27.34 45.36
N ASN A 833 -33.40 28.40 44.62
CA ASN A 833 -32.84 28.26 43.31
C ASN A 833 -31.48 27.55 43.33
N VAL A 834 -30.63 27.82 44.32
CA VAL A 834 -29.37 27.11 44.53
C VAL A 834 -29.60 25.60 44.76
N LYS A 835 -30.59 25.24 45.59
CA LYS A 835 -30.94 23.84 45.82
C LYS A 835 -31.49 23.20 44.56
N ALA A 836 -32.35 23.89 43.81
CA ALA A 836 -32.85 23.39 42.51
C ALA A 836 -31.73 23.20 41.51
N ALA A 837 -30.74 24.11 41.45
CA ALA A 837 -29.55 23.95 40.61
C ALA A 837 -28.71 22.73 41.03
N ALA A 838 -28.61 22.42 42.33
CA ALA A 838 -27.96 21.17 42.77
C ALA A 838 -28.77 19.93 42.36
N MET A 839 -30.11 19.98 42.40
CA MET A 839 -30.96 18.88 41.91
C MET A 839 -30.74 18.62 40.42
N VAL A 840 -30.73 19.68 39.58
CA VAL A 840 -30.42 19.58 38.15
C VAL A 840 -29.01 18.96 37.94
N THR A 841 -28.03 19.44 38.69
CA THR A 841 -26.66 18.93 38.61
C THR A 841 -26.59 17.44 38.97
N ALA A 842 -27.31 17.02 40.01
CA ALA A 842 -27.39 15.63 40.47
C ALA A 842 -28.04 14.73 39.41
N LEU A 843 -29.15 15.17 38.84
CA LEU A 843 -29.89 14.42 37.81
C LEU A 843 -29.05 14.25 36.57
N MET A 844 -28.44 15.33 36.07
CA MET A 844 -27.61 15.26 34.87
C MET A 844 -26.39 14.37 35.05
N ASN A 845 -25.67 14.44 36.16
CA ASN A 845 -24.55 13.56 36.45
C ASN A 845 -25.00 12.10 36.63
N PHE A 846 -26.16 11.88 37.22
CA PHE A 846 -26.77 10.54 37.31
C PHE A 846 -27.02 9.97 35.92
N LEU A 847 -27.67 10.70 35.02
CA LEU A 847 -27.93 10.25 33.66
C LEU A 847 -26.64 10.01 32.90
N LYS A 848 -25.70 10.96 32.88
CA LYS A 848 -24.40 10.85 32.20
C LYS A 848 -23.56 9.68 32.74
N TYR A 849 -23.70 9.29 33.99
CA TYR A 849 -22.94 8.19 34.58
C TYR A 849 -23.33 6.82 34.02
N HIS A 850 -24.49 6.70 33.38
CA HIS A 850 -24.94 5.50 32.71
C HIS A 850 -24.39 5.35 31.27
N PHE A 851 -23.60 6.32 30.79
CA PHE A 851 -22.94 6.29 29.52
C PHE A 851 -21.43 6.14 29.77
N GLN A 852 -20.89 4.98 29.35
CA GLN A 852 -19.50 4.58 29.56
C GLN A 852 -18.76 4.66 28.23
N ASP A 853 -17.52 5.16 28.21
CA ASP A 853 -16.67 5.07 27.02
C ASP A 853 -16.28 3.60 26.74
N ASN A 854 -15.95 3.29 25.51
CA ASN A 854 -15.72 1.95 24.96
C ASN A 854 -16.95 1.01 24.98
N SER A 855 -17.05 0.22 23.92
CA SER A 855 -18.09 -0.82 23.80
C SER A 855 -17.67 -2.07 24.56
N VAL A 856 -18.51 -2.52 25.48
CA VAL A 856 -18.31 -3.77 26.24
C VAL A 856 -19.51 -4.67 26.00
N PHE A 857 -19.25 -5.91 25.63
CA PHE A 857 -20.30 -6.91 25.29
C PHE A 857 -20.43 -7.96 26.38
N ALA A 858 -21.65 -8.42 26.60
CA ALA A 858 -21.91 -9.65 27.32
C ALA A 858 -21.66 -10.82 26.36
N ASP A 859 -20.49 -11.44 26.46
CA ASP A 859 -20.02 -12.45 25.52
C ASP A 859 -19.55 -13.73 26.24
N VAL A 860 -19.05 -14.70 25.48
CA VAL A 860 -18.59 -16.00 25.98
C VAL A 860 -17.34 -15.89 26.86
N PRO A 861 -16.28 -15.13 26.47
CA PRO A 861 -15.10 -15.01 27.29
C PRO A 861 -15.37 -14.30 28.61
N ALA A 862 -14.69 -14.73 29.66
CA ALA A 862 -14.67 -14.01 30.92
C ALA A 862 -13.91 -12.68 30.75
N LEU A 863 -14.43 -11.63 31.43
CA LEU A 863 -13.77 -10.32 31.49
C LEU A 863 -13.32 -10.08 32.93
N ALA A 864 -12.01 -9.93 33.14
CA ALA A 864 -11.47 -9.52 34.42
C ALA A 864 -11.98 -8.11 34.78
N PRO A 865 -12.13 -7.79 36.09
CA PRO A 865 -12.58 -6.46 36.48
C PRO A 865 -11.76 -5.35 35.84
N THR A 866 -12.36 -4.61 34.92
CA THR A 866 -11.74 -3.52 34.15
C THR A 866 -12.46 -2.21 34.40
N GLN A 867 -11.70 -1.12 34.56
CA GLN A 867 -12.26 0.20 34.79
C GLN A 867 -12.42 0.96 33.50
N TYR A 868 -13.59 1.56 33.31
CA TYR A 868 -13.92 2.45 32.21
C TYR A 868 -14.40 3.80 32.69
N GLU A 869 -14.12 4.85 31.94
CA GLU A 869 -14.61 6.20 32.23
C GLU A 869 -16.08 6.35 31.80
N THR A 870 -16.80 7.20 32.47
CA THR A 870 -18.19 7.55 32.11
C THR A 870 -18.27 9.00 31.65
N ALA A 871 -19.40 9.42 31.11
CA ALA A 871 -19.61 10.82 30.73
C ALA A 871 -19.74 11.78 31.91
N THR A 872 -19.62 11.31 33.14
CA THR A 872 -19.72 12.13 34.34
C THR A 872 -18.34 12.56 34.83
N LEU A 873 -18.11 13.88 34.92
CA LEU A 873 -16.86 14.48 35.38
C LEU A 873 -17.01 14.99 36.83
N ASN A 874 -16.05 14.63 37.65
CA ASN A 874 -15.85 15.37 38.92
C ASN A 874 -15.05 16.65 38.60
N SER A 875 -15.74 17.78 38.60
CA SER A 875 -15.18 19.08 38.19
C SER A 875 -14.14 19.64 39.17
N GLU A 876 -14.13 19.19 40.42
CA GLU A 876 -13.14 19.61 41.43
C GLU A 876 -11.79 18.93 41.14
N THR A 877 -11.79 17.66 40.79
CA THR A 877 -10.58 16.88 40.52
C THR A 877 -10.19 16.90 39.05
N GLY A 878 -11.10 17.24 38.13
CA GLY A 878 -10.89 17.15 36.69
C GLY A 878 -10.85 15.70 36.16
N ILE A 879 -11.33 14.72 36.94
CA ILE A 879 -11.27 13.29 36.61
C ILE A 879 -12.68 12.76 36.32
N TYR A 880 -12.83 12.00 35.25
CA TYR A 880 -14.07 11.30 34.96
C TYR A 880 -14.34 10.18 35.96
N CYS A 881 -15.60 10.09 36.41
CA CYS A 881 -16.06 9.01 37.26
C CYS A 881 -16.02 7.69 36.48
N LYS A 882 -15.65 6.60 37.19
CA LYS A 882 -15.43 5.30 36.53
C LYS A 882 -16.44 4.26 37.02
N VAL A 883 -16.73 3.31 36.13
CA VAL A 883 -17.36 2.05 36.47
C VAL A 883 -16.35 0.91 36.31
N THR A 884 -16.53 -0.18 37.06
CA THR A 884 -15.74 -1.41 36.92
C THR A 884 -16.62 -2.48 36.31
N VAL A 885 -16.29 -2.96 35.15
CA VAL A 885 -17.05 -3.99 34.43
C VAL A 885 -16.31 -5.32 34.50
N SER A 886 -17.06 -6.39 34.75
CA SER A 886 -16.54 -7.76 34.83
C SER A 886 -17.54 -8.78 34.29
N SER A 887 -17.04 -9.92 33.83
CA SER A 887 -17.84 -11.03 33.38
C SER A 887 -17.28 -12.35 33.87
N SER A 888 -18.12 -13.28 34.28
CA SER A 888 -17.75 -14.67 34.52
C SER A 888 -17.75 -15.52 33.23
N GLY A 889 -18.02 -14.91 32.07
CA GLY A 889 -18.21 -15.56 30.78
C GLY A 889 -19.66 -15.97 30.50
N ASN A 890 -19.86 -16.72 29.40
CA ASN A 890 -21.17 -17.24 29.00
C ASN A 890 -22.30 -16.20 28.84
N GLY A 891 -21.96 -15.03 28.33
CA GLY A 891 -22.90 -13.96 28.09
C GLY A 891 -23.37 -13.21 29.33
N THR A 892 -22.62 -13.30 30.42
CA THR A 892 -22.86 -12.52 31.65
C THR A 892 -22.09 -11.19 31.62
N LEU A 893 -22.63 -10.18 32.31
CA LEU A 893 -21.90 -8.93 32.49
C LEU A 893 -22.36 -8.27 33.78
N ASN A 894 -21.41 -7.79 34.58
CA ASN A 894 -21.65 -7.10 35.85
C ASN A 894 -20.97 -5.74 35.84
N VAL A 895 -21.64 -4.72 36.32
CA VAL A 895 -21.16 -3.34 36.41
C VAL A 895 -21.15 -2.92 37.86
N LYS A 896 -19.97 -2.56 38.36
CA LYS A 896 -19.79 -2.03 39.71
C LYS A 896 -19.59 -0.52 39.67
N ASP A 897 -20.42 0.21 40.38
CA ASP A 897 -20.40 1.67 40.46
C ASP A 897 -19.37 2.22 41.48
N THR A 898 -19.18 3.53 41.48
CA THR A 898 -18.29 4.21 42.45
C THR A 898 -18.77 4.06 43.89
N ALA A 899 -20.08 3.90 44.14
CA ALA A 899 -20.64 3.65 45.46
C ALA A 899 -20.39 2.21 45.98
N GLY A 900 -19.86 1.33 45.14
CA GLY A 900 -19.58 -0.06 45.48
C GLY A 900 -20.68 -1.05 45.14
N ASN A 901 -21.81 -0.61 44.57
CA ASN A 901 -22.90 -1.50 44.17
C ASN A 901 -22.54 -2.23 42.86
N THR A 902 -22.86 -3.49 42.79
CA THR A 902 -22.74 -4.28 41.56
C THR A 902 -24.14 -4.49 40.97
N ARG A 903 -24.28 -4.25 39.66
CA ARG A 903 -25.48 -4.46 38.87
C ARG A 903 -25.25 -5.49 37.80
N SER A 904 -26.21 -6.37 37.59
CA SER A 904 -26.18 -7.39 36.55
C SER A 904 -26.91 -6.93 35.28
N VAL A 905 -26.38 -7.26 34.12
CA VAL A 905 -27.08 -7.03 32.87
C VAL A 905 -28.24 -8.00 32.70
N LEU A 906 -29.38 -7.49 32.22
CA LEU A 906 -30.61 -8.25 32.02
C LEU A 906 -30.53 -9.09 30.70
N ASP A 907 -30.90 -10.38 30.80
CA ASP A 907 -30.87 -11.29 29.66
C ASP A 907 -31.78 -10.88 28.49
N ASN A 908 -32.89 -10.20 28.78
CA ASN A 908 -33.89 -9.81 27.80
C ASN A 908 -33.61 -8.43 27.14
N PHE A 909 -32.51 -7.76 27.50
CA PHE A 909 -32.05 -6.53 26.87
C PHE A 909 -30.54 -6.39 27.07
N LYS A 910 -29.77 -7.15 26.30
CA LYS A 910 -28.30 -7.08 26.30
C LYS A 910 -27.78 -7.10 24.87
N ASN A 911 -26.61 -6.53 24.66
CA ASN A 911 -25.94 -6.39 23.38
C ASN A 911 -26.84 -5.76 22.30
N GLN A 912 -27.73 -4.83 22.69
CA GLN A 912 -28.52 -4.08 21.70
C GLN A 912 -27.58 -3.11 20.95
N LEU A 913 -27.36 -3.35 19.66
CA LEU A 913 -26.46 -2.53 18.84
C LEU A 913 -27.21 -1.33 18.29
N VAL A 914 -26.63 -0.15 18.44
CA VAL A 914 -27.20 1.12 17.97
C VAL A 914 -26.13 1.98 17.33
N ARG A 915 -26.54 2.87 16.41
CA ARG A 915 -25.64 3.78 15.70
C ARG A 915 -26.27 5.16 15.56
N ASP A 916 -25.54 6.17 16.01
CA ASP A 916 -25.87 7.57 15.79
C ASP A 916 -25.09 8.10 14.60
N TYR A 917 -25.78 8.66 13.60
CA TYR A 917 -25.16 9.21 12.38
C TYR A 917 -25.10 10.72 12.42
N VAL A 918 -24.05 11.29 11.83
CA VAL A 918 -23.97 12.70 11.46
C VAL A 918 -23.82 12.77 9.95
N ILE A 919 -24.84 13.31 9.29
CA ILE A 919 -24.90 13.36 7.82
C ILE A 919 -24.63 14.80 7.35
N ALA A 920 -23.72 14.95 6.41
CA ALA A 920 -23.45 16.18 5.69
C ALA A 920 -23.48 15.93 4.19
N SER A 921 -24.25 16.71 3.44
CA SER A 921 -24.37 16.57 1.98
C SER A 921 -24.71 15.15 1.51
N ASN A 922 -25.60 14.46 2.23
CA ASN A 922 -25.99 13.06 2.02
C ASN A 922 -24.86 12.01 2.20
N GLN A 923 -23.74 12.41 2.76
CA GLN A 923 -22.63 11.52 3.10
C GLN A 923 -22.53 11.34 4.63
N ILE A 924 -22.05 10.20 5.06
CA ILE A 924 -21.76 9.91 6.46
C ILE A 924 -20.49 10.68 6.83
N SER A 925 -20.64 11.84 7.48
CA SER A 925 -19.47 12.63 7.93
C SER A 925 -18.87 12.10 9.22
N ALA A 926 -19.70 11.52 10.07
CA ALA A 926 -19.32 10.90 11.32
C ALA A 926 -20.37 9.89 11.78
N SER A 927 -19.98 8.96 12.63
CA SER A 927 -20.91 8.09 13.34
C SER A 927 -20.36 7.65 14.68
N SER A 928 -21.26 7.35 15.64
CA SER A 928 -20.94 6.76 16.92
C SER A 928 -21.68 5.43 17.06
N PHE A 929 -20.98 4.40 17.53
CA PHE A 929 -21.58 3.10 17.77
C PHE A 929 -21.72 2.88 19.27
N ALA A 930 -22.87 2.41 19.71
CA ALA A 930 -23.09 2.03 21.08
C ALA A 930 -23.64 0.61 21.20
N VAL A 931 -23.31 -0.01 22.32
CA VAL A 931 -23.98 -1.21 22.80
C VAL A 931 -24.81 -0.86 24.05
N MET A 932 -26.08 -1.25 24.05
CA MET A 932 -26.97 -0.97 25.15
C MET A 932 -27.28 -2.25 25.95
N HIS A 933 -27.31 -2.08 27.28
CA HIS A 933 -27.64 -3.16 28.19
C HIS A 933 -28.67 -2.67 29.25
N GLY A 934 -29.75 -3.38 29.39
CA GLY A 934 -30.62 -3.22 30.54
C GLY A 934 -29.91 -3.71 31.81
N ILE A 935 -30.06 -3.01 32.93
CA ILE A 935 -29.49 -3.40 34.21
C ILE A 935 -30.56 -3.48 35.32
N ASP A 936 -30.31 -4.37 36.29
CA ASP A 936 -31.23 -4.67 37.40
C ASP A 936 -31.31 -3.60 38.47
N GLY A 937 -30.47 -2.57 38.40
CA GLY A 937 -30.43 -1.46 39.33
C GLY A 937 -29.78 -0.23 38.76
N VAL A 938 -29.81 0.90 39.50
CA VAL A 938 -29.16 2.15 39.07
C VAL A 938 -27.66 2.15 39.41
N LEU A 939 -26.87 2.94 38.64
CA LEU A 939 -25.44 3.21 38.91
C LEU A 939 -25.29 4.58 39.57
N ASN A 940 -24.49 4.65 40.64
CA ASN A 940 -24.23 5.85 41.42
C ASN A 940 -22.79 6.31 41.24
N TYR A 941 -22.59 7.54 40.68
CA TYR A 941 -21.27 8.13 40.41
C TYR A 941 -20.51 8.56 41.69
N LYS A 942 -21.17 8.49 42.85
CA LYS A 942 -20.65 8.78 44.20
C LYS A 942 -21.36 7.96 45.25
N THR A 943 -20.73 7.78 46.39
CA THR A 943 -21.41 7.20 47.56
C THR A 943 -22.48 8.16 48.09
N LEU A 944 -23.69 7.64 48.30
CA LEU A 944 -24.80 8.42 48.80
C LEU A 944 -24.75 8.47 50.34
N THR A 945 -24.90 9.64 50.95
CA THR A 945 -24.99 9.81 52.41
C THR A 945 -26.30 9.24 52.91
N ASN A 946 -26.21 8.28 53.82
CA ASN A 946 -27.38 7.55 54.33
C ASN A 946 -28.27 6.88 53.27
N GLY A 947 -27.67 6.58 52.09
CA GLY A 947 -28.41 5.98 50.98
C GLY A 947 -29.39 6.94 50.29
N ARG A 948 -29.24 8.26 50.45
CA ARG A 948 -30.17 9.24 49.89
C ARG A 948 -29.47 10.29 49.05
N TYR A 949 -30.08 10.65 47.94
CA TYR A 949 -29.59 11.69 46.98
C TYR A 949 -29.76 13.08 47.57
N ASP A 950 -30.90 13.37 48.23
CA ASP A 950 -31.27 14.67 48.76
C ASP A 950 -30.37 15.16 49.93
N SER A 951 -29.54 14.29 50.48
CA SER A 951 -28.55 14.68 51.49
C SER A 951 -27.48 15.62 50.94
N ASP A 952 -27.28 15.68 49.63
CA ASP A 952 -26.22 16.48 48.98
C ASP A 952 -26.56 17.98 48.90
N TRP A 953 -27.85 18.34 48.97
CA TRP A 953 -28.33 19.71 48.88
C TRP A 953 -29.30 20.13 50.00
N ASN A 954 -29.27 19.45 51.12
CA ASN A 954 -30.12 19.74 52.26
C ASN A 954 -29.93 21.15 52.85
N THR A 955 -28.73 21.72 52.68
CA THR A 955 -28.41 23.14 53.02
C THR A 955 -27.91 23.88 51.78
N THR A 956 -28.09 25.23 51.76
CA THR A 956 -27.58 26.09 50.67
C THR A 956 -26.07 25.97 50.51
N GLY A 957 -25.30 25.85 51.61
CA GLY A 957 -23.85 25.65 51.54
C GLY A 957 -23.44 24.30 51.03
N ALA A 958 -24.17 23.24 51.31
CA ALA A 958 -23.95 21.93 50.77
C ALA A 958 -24.24 21.91 49.24
N ALA A 959 -25.39 22.53 48.85
CA ALA A 959 -25.77 22.63 47.43
C ALA A 959 -24.74 23.41 46.61
N LYS A 960 -24.22 24.56 47.08
CA LYS A 960 -23.16 25.35 46.40
C LYS A 960 -21.90 24.52 46.20
N ARG A 961 -21.46 23.77 47.22
CA ARG A 961 -20.31 22.87 47.07
C ARG A 961 -20.55 21.74 46.07
N PHE A 962 -21.73 21.15 46.14
CA PHE A 962 -22.10 20.05 45.23
C PHE A 962 -22.09 20.48 43.75
N ILE A 963 -22.72 21.66 43.45
CA ILE A 963 -22.68 22.24 42.11
C ILE A 963 -21.22 22.45 41.62
N LYS A 964 -20.36 23.04 42.46
CA LYS A 964 -18.94 23.26 42.16
C LYS A 964 -18.21 21.96 41.82
N ASN A 965 -18.43 20.90 42.59
CA ASN A 965 -17.73 19.62 42.46
C ASN A 965 -18.18 18.80 41.23
N TYR A 966 -19.43 19.02 40.79
CA TYR A 966 -20.04 18.26 39.71
C TYR A 966 -20.63 19.14 38.61
N GLN A 967 -20.12 20.34 38.45
CA GLN A 967 -20.55 21.25 37.37
C GLN A 967 -20.45 20.56 36.03
N ILE A 968 -21.48 20.70 35.19
CA ILE A 968 -21.52 20.10 33.85
C ILE A 968 -20.51 20.81 32.97
N LYS A 969 -19.37 20.16 32.75
CA LYS A 969 -18.31 20.56 31.81
C LYS A 969 -18.13 19.45 30.78
N ASP A 970 -17.90 19.84 29.55
CA ASP A 970 -17.65 18.89 28.46
C ASP A 970 -16.36 19.26 27.74
#